data_13f14a61f83d4635811bde661d005b9d
#
_entry.id   13f14a61f83d4635811bde661d005b9d
#
_cell.length_a   1.000
_cell.length_b   1.000
_cell.length_c   1.000
_cell.angle_alpha   90.00
_cell.angle_beta   90.00
_cell.angle_gamma   90.00
#
_symmetry.space_group_name_H-M   'P 1'
#
loop_
_entity.id
_entity.type
_entity.pdbx_description
1 polymer ?
#
loop_
_entity_poly.entity_id
_entity_poly.type
_entity_poly.pdbx_seq_one_letter_code
_entity_poly.pdbx_strand_id
1 'polypeptide(L)'
;MTHFTKHKLSMYRPKQVILLLGLSLALPLGLSAGVRPKATPSPLPKDSSAHRQALSYHLDRPARSMMEELPLGNGRLGMLSDGGVQRQRITLNESSMWSGSIDSTALNPEAAKHLPEIRQLLFAGKAKEAEALMYRTFVCGGKGSGHGSGAKTPYGSYEVGGFLQLDWTRAPQLSAYRRSLDLQEGISTERLEVAGSPYRLKTLYSSMTQDVQVLHIENLSPEAKSDTLRLTLSRPECGQTAVMSGILTMSGALSDGKGGQGLRYAILAKPVLPEGGQLISEGQELLVVGAPVVTIYVAHNTNYYDPRLPLLARGVEQLVAAERLGEAQLRRAQQQAFGERMGRVQIALKGSDETRLSLPIDQRLVAYYREPERDPALAALYLQFGRYLLLSSTRPGALPPNLQGLWTNTIQAPWNGDYHLNINLQMNYWPSEKGNLGEAVSPLTDWIASQVPSGEATAKAFYNAEGWVTHILGNLWQFTAPGEHPSWGATNTGAAWLCQHLYNHYRYTQDKAYLERIYPIMRGAARFFSSTLVEDPRNGYLVNVPTTSPENHYLTPEGKSVAVCAGSTMDNQIIRELLQNTIAAAKTLGVDTAAQRHLAALLPRIKPTTIAPDGRIMEWMENFAEAEPHHRHVSHLYGLYPGSEITQEATPELVEAARRSLDARGASSTSWSMAWKVNFRARLGDAEEAYKVLNLLLRPVAELDPTTGKANGSGTENNLFSAHPPFQIDGNFGGASGIMEMLLRSETGSITPLPALPKAWAKGEITGLRVVGNATCSLFWDQSKPGSLSYLELVSHSPYRHQLTLPKGLERYELRLNGRLLQPKQLLRSGRLQLPLMKAGDKLILTAR
;
A
#
# COMPACT_ATOMS: atom_id res chain seq x y z
N MET A 1 -38.04 -44.67 12.37
CA MET A 1 -38.77 -44.67 11.12
C MET A 1 -39.11 -43.21 10.84
N THR A 2 -38.54 -42.46 9.91
CA THR A 2 -38.31 -42.63 8.50
C THR A 2 -37.45 -41.46 8.00
N HIS A 3 -36.44 -41.77 7.20
CA HIS A 3 -35.78 -40.98 6.16
C HIS A 3 -35.34 -39.54 6.37
N PHE A 4 -34.03 -39.39 6.65
CA PHE A 4 -33.24 -38.20 6.33
C PHE A 4 -32.51 -38.40 5.00
N THR A 5 -32.84 -37.60 4.02
CA THR A 5 -32.16 -37.54 2.71
C THR A 5 -30.85 -36.73 2.84
N LYS A 6 -29.74 -37.40 2.55
CA LYS A 6 -28.40 -36.79 2.48
C LYS A 6 -28.25 -35.96 1.18
N HIS A 7 -28.12 -34.66 1.27
CA HIS A 7 -27.57 -33.87 0.19
C HIS A 7 -26.04 -33.85 0.27
N LYS A 8 -25.41 -34.38 -0.80
CA LYS A 8 -23.96 -34.38 -0.99
C LYS A 8 -23.50 -32.97 -1.34
N LEU A 9 -22.62 -32.39 -0.51
CA LEU A 9 -21.78 -31.26 -0.86
C LEU A 9 -20.69 -31.73 -1.84
N SER A 10 -20.71 -31.22 -3.05
CA SER A 10 -19.68 -31.41 -4.07
C SER A 10 -18.48 -30.51 -3.75
N MET A 11 -17.40 -31.13 -3.26
CA MET A 11 -16.10 -30.43 -3.14
C MET A 11 -15.46 -30.33 -4.53
N TYR A 12 -15.17 -29.14 -4.96
CA TYR A 12 -14.31 -28.87 -6.11
C TYR A 12 -12.88 -29.33 -5.79
N ARG A 13 -12.37 -30.32 -6.52
CA ARG A 13 -10.98 -30.75 -6.51
C ARG A 13 -10.21 -29.99 -7.60
N PRO A 14 -9.04 -29.40 -7.32
CA PRO A 14 -8.14 -28.96 -8.37
C PRO A 14 -7.47 -30.17 -9.03
N LYS A 15 -7.41 -30.14 -10.36
CA LYS A 15 -6.75 -31.16 -11.18
C LYS A 15 -5.24 -31.12 -10.93
N GLN A 16 -4.68 -32.23 -10.49
CA GLN A 16 -3.24 -32.47 -10.46
C GLN A 16 -2.72 -32.59 -11.89
N VAL A 17 -1.71 -31.78 -12.22
CA VAL A 17 -0.88 -31.96 -13.41
C VAL A 17 0.29 -32.85 -13.01
N ILE A 18 0.30 -34.08 -13.53
CA ILE A 18 1.41 -35.03 -13.39
C ILE A 18 2.50 -34.60 -14.39
N LEU A 19 3.67 -34.24 -13.86
CA LEU A 19 4.87 -34.00 -14.68
C LEU A 19 5.54 -35.35 -15.00
N LEU A 20 5.42 -35.79 -16.27
CA LEU A 20 6.21 -36.87 -16.82
C LEU A 20 7.56 -36.31 -17.26
N LEU A 21 8.64 -36.79 -16.64
CA LEU A 21 10.01 -36.59 -17.11
C LEU A 21 10.24 -37.43 -18.39
N GLY A 22 10.26 -36.76 -19.53
CA GLY A 22 10.72 -37.32 -20.80
C GLY A 22 12.07 -36.74 -21.17
N LEU A 23 13.07 -37.61 -21.24
CA LEU A 23 14.35 -37.32 -21.92
C LEU A 23 14.07 -37.00 -23.38
N SER A 24 14.51 -35.87 -23.89
CA SER A 24 14.51 -35.53 -25.31
C SER A 24 15.91 -35.20 -25.78
N LEU A 25 16.35 -35.94 -26.75
CA LEU A 25 17.57 -35.75 -27.55
C LEU A 25 17.55 -34.38 -28.24
N ALA A 26 18.68 -33.72 -28.24
CA ALA A 26 18.93 -32.47 -28.96
C ALA A 26 19.05 -32.75 -30.49
N LEU A 27 18.27 -32.00 -31.27
CA LEU A 27 18.49 -31.74 -32.69
C LEU A 27 18.61 -30.22 -32.90
N PRO A 28 19.56 -29.72 -33.70
CA PRO A 28 19.74 -28.29 -33.90
C PRO A 28 18.74 -27.77 -34.92
N LEU A 29 17.83 -26.86 -34.49
CA LEU A 29 17.02 -26.06 -35.40
C LEU A 29 17.70 -24.72 -35.67
N GLY A 30 17.89 -24.40 -36.95
CA GLY A 30 18.55 -23.21 -37.42
C GLY A 30 17.89 -21.92 -36.97
N LEU A 31 18.68 -21.05 -36.39
CA LEU A 31 18.33 -19.67 -36.06
C LEU A 31 18.24 -18.84 -37.34
N SER A 32 17.04 -18.49 -37.78
CA SER A 32 16.85 -17.35 -38.68
C SER A 32 17.17 -16.07 -37.92
N ALA A 33 18.18 -15.34 -38.36
CA ALA A 33 18.56 -14.04 -37.86
C ALA A 33 17.45 -13.00 -38.10
N GLY A 34 16.53 -12.86 -37.16
CA GLY A 34 15.59 -11.72 -37.10
C GLY A 34 16.37 -10.44 -36.79
N VAL A 35 16.35 -9.50 -37.72
CA VAL A 35 16.94 -8.16 -37.57
C VAL A 35 16.33 -7.48 -36.37
N ARG A 36 17.09 -7.36 -35.27
CA ARG A 36 16.71 -6.49 -34.13
C ARG A 36 16.71 -5.05 -34.64
N PRO A 37 15.63 -4.27 -34.46
CA PRO A 37 15.66 -2.85 -34.73
C PRO A 37 16.73 -2.21 -33.84
N LYS A 38 17.69 -1.48 -34.44
CA LYS A 38 18.65 -0.67 -33.71
C LYS A 38 17.88 0.33 -32.85
N ALA A 39 17.91 0.16 -31.52
CA ALA A 39 17.43 1.15 -30.60
C ALA A 39 18.24 2.44 -30.83
N THR A 40 17.59 3.49 -31.30
CA THR A 40 18.14 4.85 -31.31
C THR A 40 18.39 5.23 -29.84
N PRO A 41 19.58 5.74 -29.47
CA PRO A 41 19.86 6.13 -28.10
C PRO A 41 18.86 7.22 -27.69
N SER A 42 18.18 7.02 -26.58
CA SER A 42 17.38 8.06 -25.92
C SER A 42 18.31 9.23 -25.52
N PRO A 43 17.90 10.49 -25.69
CA PRO A 43 18.71 11.64 -25.28
C PRO A 43 18.72 11.87 -23.75
N LEU A 44 18.57 10.81 -22.95
CA LEU A 44 18.66 10.90 -21.49
C LEU A 44 20.12 11.17 -21.09
N PRO A 45 20.39 12.21 -20.27
CA PRO A 45 21.72 12.44 -19.72
C PRO A 45 22.12 11.25 -18.85
N LYS A 46 23.26 10.62 -19.18
CA LYS A 46 23.87 9.57 -18.38
C LYS A 46 24.59 10.21 -17.19
N ASP A 47 23.86 10.61 -16.16
CA ASP A 47 24.47 10.92 -14.86
C ASP A 47 23.97 9.92 -13.81
N SER A 48 24.63 8.75 -13.81
CA SER A 48 24.27 7.62 -12.92
C SER A 48 24.65 7.85 -11.46
N SER A 49 25.50 8.82 -11.15
CA SER A 49 25.98 9.09 -9.77
C SER A 49 24.96 9.90 -8.96
N ALA A 50 24.36 10.92 -9.55
CA ALA A 50 23.31 11.73 -8.90
C ALA A 50 22.03 10.90 -8.61
N HIS A 51 21.67 9.99 -9.50
CA HIS A 51 20.51 9.09 -9.32
C HIS A 51 20.70 8.08 -8.18
N ARG A 52 21.91 7.53 -7.98
CA ARG A 52 22.19 6.61 -6.86
C ARG A 52 22.12 7.30 -5.50
N GLN A 53 22.57 8.55 -5.40
CA GLN A 53 22.54 9.32 -4.16
C GLN A 53 21.10 9.62 -3.71
N ALA A 54 20.16 9.80 -4.65
CA ALA A 54 18.74 10.04 -4.38
C ALA A 54 17.97 8.79 -3.89
N LEU A 55 18.53 7.58 -4.03
CA LEU A 55 17.88 6.30 -3.74
C LEU A 55 18.43 5.61 -2.48
N SER A 56 19.20 6.32 -1.67
CA SER A 56 19.71 5.79 -0.40
C SER A 56 19.67 6.84 0.70
N TYR A 57 19.57 6.36 1.93
CA TYR A 57 19.72 7.20 3.12
C TYR A 57 20.49 6.46 4.22
N HIS A 58 20.98 7.18 5.22
CA HIS A 58 21.75 6.59 6.30
C HIS A 58 21.45 7.23 7.66
N LEU A 59 21.89 6.54 8.71
CA LEU A 59 21.92 6.97 10.11
C LEU A 59 23.31 6.65 10.68
N ASP A 60 23.82 7.55 11.51
CA ASP A 60 25.19 7.45 12.06
C ASP A 60 25.20 6.93 13.51
N ARG A 61 24.16 6.21 13.91
CA ARG A 61 24.01 5.58 15.22
C ARG A 61 23.12 4.34 15.15
N PRO A 62 23.24 3.38 16.10
CA PRO A 62 22.25 2.32 16.30
C PRO A 62 20.85 2.90 16.57
N ALA A 63 19.81 2.11 16.27
CA ALA A 63 18.44 2.46 16.54
C ALA A 63 18.11 2.37 18.04
N ARG A 64 17.29 3.30 18.52
CA ARG A 64 16.78 3.33 19.90
C ARG A 64 15.37 2.76 20.00
N SER A 65 14.67 2.72 18.86
CA SER A 65 13.32 2.21 18.73
C SER A 65 13.09 1.67 17.31
N MET A 66 11.99 0.96 17.11
CA MET A 66 11.55 0.48 15.80
C MET A 66 11.48 1.63 14.76
N MET A 67 11.16 2.86 15.20
CA MET A 67 11.03 4.04 14.34
C MET A 67 12.39 4.59 13.85
N GLU A 68 13.46 3.96 14.23
CA GLU A 68 14.82 4.23 13.74
C GLU A 68 15.44 3.00 13.05
N GLU A 69 14.82 1.80 13.13
CA GLU A 69 15.29 0.58 12.48
C GLU A 69 15.08 0.65 10.96
N LEU A 70 15.98 0.03 10.18
CA LEU A 70 15.90 0.03 8.71
C LEU A 70 15.01 -1.13 8.23
N PRO A 71 13.90 -0.85 7.50
CA PRO A 71 12.99 -1.88 7.03
C PRO A 71 13.50 -2.58 5.78
N LEU A 72 13.56 -3.91 5.81
CA LEU A 72 13.89 -4.77 4.69
C LEU A 72 12.77 -5.78 4.43
N GLY A 73 12.50 -6.09 3.16
CA GLY A 73 11.46 -7.06 2.83
C GLY A 73 11.53 -7.55 1.39
N ASN A 74 10.86 -8.70 1.14
CA ASN A 74 10.71 -9.29 -0.20
C ASN A 74 9.25 -9.48 -0.61
N GLY A 75 8.33 -8.81 0.07
CA GLY A 75 6.88 -8.93 -0.15
C GLY A 75 6.21 -10.05 0.67
N ARG A 76 6.99 -10.93 1.33
CA ARG A 76 6.49 -11.97 2.25
C ARG A 76 7.27 -11.98 3.57
N LEU A 77 8.58 -11.96 3.49
CA LEU A 77 9.48 -11.92 4.65
C LEU A 77 9.94 -10.49 4.88
N GLY A 78 9.79 -10.01 6.11
CA GLY A 78 10.26 -8.70 6.56
C GLY A 78 11.30 -8.83 7.66
N MET A 79 12.25 -7.89 7.73
CA MET A 79 13.11 -7.73 8.88
C MET A 79 13.38 -6.27 9.17
N LEU A 80 13.66 -5.98 10.43
CA LEU A 80 14.16 -4.71 10.93
C LEU A 80 15.46 -4.94 11.67
N SER A 81 16.46 -4.08 11.47
CA SER A 81 17.74 -4.13 12.17
C SER A 81 17.92 -2.90 13.04
N ASP A 82 18.21 -3.09 14.32
CA ASP A 82 18.59 -2.00 15.23
C ASP A 82 20.02 -1.50 15.01
N GLY A 83 20.85 -2.26 14.27
CA GLY A 83 22.23 -1.93 14.00
C GLY A 83 23.15 -1.95 15.22
N GLY A 84 22.80 -2.67 16.27
CA GLY A 84 23.58 -2.73 17.53
C GLY A 84 25.03 -3.16 17.30
N VAL A 85 25.93 -2.63 18.13
CA VAL A 85 27.40 -2.84 17.98
C VAL A 85 27.86 -4.11 18.67
N GLN A 86 27.65 -4.20 19.98
CA GLN A 86 27.97 -5.40 20.78
C GLN A 86 26.78 -6.36 20.85
N ARG A 87 25.57 -5.81 20.94
CA ARG A 87 24.32 -6.55 20.93
C ARG A 87 23.43 -5.99 19.83
N GLN A 88 23.02 -6.87 18.89
CA GLN A 88 22.14 -6.50 17.80
C GLN A 88 20.92 -7.38 17.77
N ARG A 89 19.76 -6.76 17.61
CA ARG A 89 18.49 -7.45 17.46
C ARG A 89 17.98 -7.29 16.02
N ILE A 90 17.66 -8.42 15.41
CA ILE A 90 16.95 -8.47 14.13
C ILE A 90 15.53 -8.92 14.42
N THR A 91 14.56 -8.03 14.15
CA THR A 91 13.14 -8.35 14.20
C THR A 91 12.75 -9.10 12.93
N LEU A 92 12.09 -10.24 13.04
CA LEU A 92 11.70 -11.11 11.93
C LEU A 92 10.18 -11.08 11.75
N ASN A 93 9.73 -10.81 10.54
CA ASN A 93 8.32 -10.75 10.17
C ASN A 93 8.03 -11.69 8.99
N GLU A 94 6.81 -12.18 8.91
CA GLU A 94 6.23 -12.92 7.79
C GLU A 94 4.77 -12.49 7.61
N SER A 95 4.33 -12.26 6.38
CA SER A 95 3.04 -11.61 6.06
C SER A 95 1.80 -12.32 6.62
N SER A 96 1.87 -13.63 6.85
CA SER A 96 0.76 -14.42 7.39
C SER A 96 0.87 -14.74 8.90
N MET A 97 1.80 -14.11 9.62
CA MET A 97 1.91 -14.26 11.08
C MET A 97 0.75 -13.58 11.81
N TRP A 98 -0.40 -14.23 11.82
CA TRP A 98 -1.63 -13.73 12.44
C TRP A 98 -2.18 -14.74 13.43
N SER A 99 -2.50 -14.27 14.64
CA SER A 99 -3.37 -15.02 15.56
C SER A 99 -4.82 -15.02 15.09
N GLY A 100 -5.68 -15.70 15.80
CA GLY A 100 -7.10 -15.80 15.49
C GLY A 100 -7.47 -16.97 14.59
N SER A 101 -8.69 -16.98 14.13
CA SER A 101 -9.31 -18.01 13.27
C SER A 101 -10.61 -17.50 12.69
N ILE A 102 -11.19 -18.20 11.69
CA ILE A 102 -12.52 -17.87 11.17
C ILE A 102 -13.54 -17.86 12.31
N ASP A 103 -14.24 -16.73 12.48
CA ASP A 103 -15.23 -16.52 13.53
C ASP A 103 -16.66 -16.55 12.98
N SER A 104 -17.31 -17.70 13.10
CA SER A 104 -18.73 -17.83 12.71
C SER A 104 -19.69 -17.08 13.64
N THR A 105 -19.23 -16.68 14.85
CA THR A 105 -20.05 -15.91 15.80
C THR A 105 -20.10 -14.43 15.49
N ALA A 106 -19.26 -13.95 14.59
CA ALA A 106 -19.27 -12.56 14.14
C ALA A 106 -20.55 -12.19 13.38
N LEU A 107 -21.23 -13.16 12.77
CA LEU A 107 -22.52 -12.96 12.12
C LEU A 107 -23.63 -12.83 13.17
N ASN A 108 -24.49 -11.81 12.97
CA ASN A 108 -25.72 -11.62 13.76
C ASN A 108 -26.93 -11.88 12.85
N PRO A 109 -27.50 -13.09 12.85
CA PRO A 109 -28.60 -13.45 11.94
C PRO A 109 -29.93 -12.73 12.28
N GLU A 110 -30.03 -12.15 13.47
CA GLU A 110 -31.21 -11.40 13.89
C GLU A 110 -31.16 -9.92 13.44
N ALA A 111 -29.98 -9.43 13.02
CA ALA A 111 -29.78 -8.02 12.68
C ALA A 111 -30.75 -7.52 11.59
N ALA A 112 -30.95 -8.31 10.54
CA ALA A 112 -31.83 -7.95 9.43
C ALA A 112 -33.29 -7.69 9.85
N LYS A 113 -33.75 -8.27 10.95
CA LYS A 113 -35.12 -8.04 11.47
C LYS A 113 -35.32 -6.62 11.99
N HIS A 114 -34.27 -5.99 12.47
CA HIS A 114 -34.30 -4.63 13.02
C HIS A 114 -34.05 -3.54 11.95
N LEU A 115 -33.60 -3.93 10.76
CA LEU A 115 -33.27 -2.99 9.69
C LEU A 115 -34.44 -2.06 9.29
N PRO A 116 -35.69 -2.54 9.16
CA PRO A 116 -36.84 -1.66 8.87
C PRO A 116 -37.05 -0.57 9.95
N GLU A 117 -36.96 -0.94 11.24
CA GLU A 117 -37.11 0.01 12.36
C GLU A 117 -35.97 1.04 12.39
N ILE A 118 -34.72 0.59 12.18
CA ILE A 118 -33.55 1.47 12.09
C ILE A 118 -33.73 2.50 10.98
N ARG A 119 -34.16 2.05 9.78
CA ARG A 119 -34.48 2.93 8.64
C ARG A 119 -35.56 3.93 8.96
N GLN A 120 -36.66 3.47 9.59
CA GLN A 120 -37.77 4.34 10.01
C GLN A 120 -37.31 5.44 10.97
N LEU A 121 -36.51 5.08 11.98
CA LEU A 121 -35.96 6.04 12.94
C LEU A 121 -35.08 7.08 12.27
N LEU A 122 -34.20 6.66 11.34
CA LEU A 122 -33.31 7.57 10.63
C LEU A 122 -34.09 8.52 9.72
N PHE A 123 -35.09 8.03 8.97
CA PHE A 123 -35.93 8.90 8.12
C PHE A 123 -36.83 9.84 8.95
N ALA A 124 -37.17 9.47 10.18
CA ALA A 124 -37.89 10.32 11.12
C ALA A 124 -37.02 11.35 11.86
N GLY A 125 -35.69 11.44 11.55
CA GLY A 125 -34.76 12.34 12.23
C GLY A 125 -34.33 11.88 13.62
N LYS A 126 -34.70 10.65 14.04
CA LYS A 126 -34.41 10.06 15.37
C LYS A 126 -33.08 9.31 15.37
N ALA A 127 -32.01 9.95 14.85
CA ALA A 127 -30.72 9.30 14.61
C ALA A 127 -30.09 8.74 15.90
N LYS A 128 -30.25 9.42 17.07
CA LYS A 128 -29.72 8.91 18.35
C LYS A 128 -30.42 7.64 18.82
N GLU A 129 -31.72 7.53 18.58
CA GLU A 129 -32.50 6.32 18.88
C GLU A 129 -32.08 5.18 17.94
N ALA A 130 -31.88 5.49 16.64
CA ALA A 130 -31.39 4.53 15.66
C ALA A 130 -29.99 4.02 16.03
N GLU A 131 -29.06 4.89 16.40
CA GLU A 131 -27.71 4.52 16.84
C GLU A 131 -27.74 3.61 18.07
N ALA A 132 -28.58 3.94 19.05
CA ALA A 132 -28.77 3.12 20.24
C ALA A 132 -29.40 1.75 19.94
N LEU A 133 -30.33 1.67 18.98
CA LEU A 133 -30.88 0.40 18.50
C LEU A 133 -29.81 -0.42 17.77
N MET A 134 -29.05 0.21 16.85
CA MET A 134 -27.98 -0.45 16.12
C MET A 134 -26.90 -1.01 17.05
N TYR A 135 -26.54 -0.28 18.10
CA TYR A 135 -25.57 -0.78 19.09
C TYR A 135 -25.98 -2.10 19.72
N ARG A 136 -27.29 -2.32 19.91
CA ARG A 136 -27.84 -3.56 20.49
C ARG A 136 -28.09 -4.67 19.46
N THR A 137 -28.32 -4.32 18.21
CA THR A 137 -28.91 -5.26 17.24
C THR A 137 -28.17 -5.35 15.90
N PHE A 138 -27.35 -4.37 15.56
CA PHE A 138 -26.75 -4.24 14.22
C PHE A 138 -25.23 -4.03 14.26
N VAL A 139 -24.55 -4.70 15.18
CA VAL A 139 -23.10 -4.80 15.30
C VAL A 139 -22.70 -6.28 15.16
N CYS A 140 -21.40 -6.56 14.95
CA CYS A 140 -20.91 -7.94 14.90
C CYS A 140 -21.30 -8.71 16.16
N GLY A 141 -21.50 -10.00 16.02
CA GLY A 141 -21.57 -10.93 17.15
C GLY A 141 -20.18 -11.17 17.77
N GLY A 142 -20.16 -11.89 18.89
CA GLY A 142 -18.92 -12.25 19.57
C GLY A 142 -18.14 -11.05 20.11
N LYS A 143 -16.80 -11.15 20.06
CA LYS A 143 -15.87 -10.12 20.53
C LYS A 143 -15.43 -9.14 19.41
N GLY A 144 -15.78 -9.41 18.16
CA GLY A 144 -15.31 -8.63 17.02
C GLY A 144 -13.79 -8.44 17.00
N SER A 145 -13.32 -7.23 16.64
CA SER A 145 -11.90 -6.88 16.63
C SER A 145 -11.28 -6.74 18.02
N GLY A 146 -12.07 -6.88 19.09
CA GLY A 146 -11.63 -6.60 20.46
C GLY A 146 -11.27 -5.13 20.69
N HIS A 147 -11.90 -4.20 19.96
CA HIS A 147 -11.57 -2.77 19.96
C HIS A 147 -10.06 -2.52 19.69
N GLY A 148 -9.48 -3.21 18.69
CA GLY A 148 -8.07 -3.09 18.36
C GLY A 148 -7.11 -3.87 19.27
N SER A 149 -7.64 -4.80 20.10
CA SER A 149 -6.89 -5.66 21.02
C SER A 149 -7.21 -7.14 20.79
N GLY A 150 -7.20 -7.55 19.52
CA GLY A 150 -7.71 -8.84 19.05
C GLY A 150 -6.77 -10.02 19.13
N ALA A 151 -5.51 -9.88 19.56
CA ALA A 151 -4.51 -10.96 19.54
C ALA A 151 -4.97 -12.26 20.24
N LYS A 152 -5.86 -12.14 21.23
CA LYS A 152 -6.45 -13.28 21.98
C LYS A 152 -7.94 -13.49 21.69
N THR A 153 -8.45 -12.94 20.58
CA THR A 153 -9.82 -13.15 20.10
C THR A 153 -9.78 -13.88 18.75
N PRO A 154 -10.92 -14.45 18.29
CA PRO A 154 -10.97 -15.09 16.95
C PRO A 154 -10.61 -14.12 15.82
N TYR A 155 -10.84 -12.82 15.98
CA TYR A 155 -10.44 -11.81 15.01
C TYR A 155 -8.94 -11.79 14.74
N GLY A 156 -8.13 -11.98 15.79
CA GLY A 156 -6.67 -12.02 15.71
C GLY A 156 -5.99 -10.67 15.59
N SER A 157 -4.67 -10.70 15.53
CA SER A 157 -3.78 -9.58 15.29
C SER A 157 -2.62 -10.03 14.42
N TYR A 158 -2.08 -9.13 13.60
CA TYR A 158 -0.78 -9.32 12.99
C TYR A 158 0.31 -9.28 14.07
N GLU A 159 1.26 -10.24 14.03
CA GLU A 159 2.22 -10.45 15.10
C GLU A 159 3.66 -10.51 14.59
N VAL A 160 4.61 -10.09 15.44
CA VAL A 160 6.02 -10.35 15.19
C VAL A 160 6.28 -11.85 15.06
N GLY A 161 7.14 -12.25 14.12
CA GLY A 161 7.59 -13.66 14.03
C GLY A 161 8.49 -14.04 15.19
N GLY A 162 9.44 -13.19 15.51
CA GLY A 162 10.41 -13.37 16.58
C GLY A 162 11.61 -12.47 16.39
N PHE A 163 12.62 -12.70 17.23
CA PHE A 163 13.87 -11.94 17.23
C PHE A 163 15.06 -12.88 17.08
N LEU A 164 15.94 -12.57 16.13
CA LEU A 164 17.28 -13.12 16.07
C LEU A 164 18.23 -12.16 16.78
N GLN A 165 18.84 -12.62 17.87
CA GLN A 165 19.80 -11.85 18.65
C GLN A 165 21.22 -12.24 18.27
N LEU A 166 22.06 -11.23 18.04
CA LEU A 166 23.48 -11.34 17.77
C LEU A 166 24.24 -10.66 18.90
N ASP A 167 24.97 -11.41 19.70
CA ASP A 167 25.75 -10.89 20.83
C ASP A 167 27.24 -11.18 20.60
N TRP A 168 28.05 -10.13 20.49
CA TRP A 168 29.53 -10.25 20.42
C TRP A 168 30.15 -10.12 21.79
N THR A 169 31.20 -10.88 22.05
CA THR A 169 31.90 -10.80 23.32
C THR A 169 32.67 -9.47 23.50
N ARG A 170 33.07 -8.86 22.39
CA ARG A 170 33.80 -7.58 22.42
C ARG A 170 32.90 -6.40 22.22
N ALA A 171 33.14 -5.32 22.96
CA ALA A 171 32.52 -4.01 22.82
C ALA A 171 33.53 -3.01 22.27
N PRO A 172 33.70 -2.85 20.95
CA PRO A 172 34.70 -1.95 20.39
C PRO A 172 34.33 -0.50 20.64
N GLN A 173 35.36 0.32 20.91
CA GLN A 173 35.19 1.78 20.94
C GLN A 173 35.26 2.29 19.50
N LEU A 174 34.13 2.67 18.96
CA LEU A 174 34.02 3.10 17.56
C LEU A 174 34.57 4.50 17.37
N SER A 175 35.32 4.71 16.29
CA SER A 175 35.70 6.02 15.75
C SER A 175 34.69 6.54 14.71
N ALA A 176 34.01 5.60 14.00
CA ALA A 176 32.91 5.94 13.11
C ALA A 176 31.90 4.78 13.04
N TYR A 177 30.65 5.15 12.79
CA TYR A 177 29.53 4.23 12.61
C TYR A 177 28.59 4.77 11.53
N ARG A 178 28.14 3.88 10.63
CA ARG A 178 27.10 4.22 9.64
C ARG A 178 26.29 2.99 9.28
N ARG A 179 24.97 3.12 9.27
CA ARG A 179 24.05 2.16 8.67
C ARG A 179 23.23 2.87 7.59
N SER A 180 23.10 2.23 6.44
CA SER A 180 22.42 2.79 5.27
C SER A 180 21.45 1.79 4.66
N LEU A 181 20.42 2.30 4.01
CA LEU A 181 19.49 1.53 3.20
C LEU A 181 19.54 2.03 1.76
N ASP A 182 19.87 1.12 0.84
CA ASP A 182 19.78 1.34 -0.60
C ASP A 182 18.41 0.88 -1.08
N LEU A 183 17.57 1.84 -1.51
CA LEU A 183 16.21 1.58 -1.98
C LEU A 183 16.20 0.94 -3.36
N GLN A 184 17.26 1.14 -4.17
CA GLN A 184 17.37 0.56 -5.51
C GLN A 184 17.64 -0.94 -5.44
N GLU A 185 18.42 -1.38 -4.47
CA GLU A 185 18.86 -2.76 -4.34
C GLU A 185 18.08 -3.53 -3.25
N GLY A 186 17.40 -2.83 -2.34
CA GLY A 186 16.74 -3.41 -1.18
C GLY A 186 17.74 -4.04 -0.20
N ILE A 187 18.88 -3.38 -0.02
CA ILE A 187 20.00 -3.84 0.78
C ILE A 187 20.36 -2.81 1.83
N SER A 188 20.54 -3.24 3.08
CA SER A 188 21.11 -2.44 4.15
C SER A 188 22.58 -2.80 4.36
N THR A 189 23.39 -1.78 4.66
CA THR A 189 24.81 -1.97 5.07
C THR A 189 25.07 -1.24 6.38
N GLU A 190 25.85 -1.89 7.27
CA GLU A 190 26.29 -1.35 8.55
C GLU A 190 27.82 -1.40 8.61
N ARG A 191 28.47 -0.22 8.69
CA ARG A 191 29.92 -0.05 8.73
C ARG A 191 30.36 0.43 10.10
N LEU A 192 31.29 -0.30 10.68
CA LEU A 192 31.88 -0.01 11.97
C LEU A 192 33.38 0.22 11.79
N GLU A 193 33.92 1.31 12.36
CA GLU A 193 35.34 1.64 12.32
C GLU A 193 35.90 1.85 13.74
N VAL A 194 37.12 1.41 13.96
CA VAL A 194 37.88 1.58 15.20
C VAL A 194 39.21 2.24 14.88
N ALA A 195 39.56 3.32 15.56
CA ALA A 195 40.78 4.08 15.33
C ALA A 195 41.03 4.46 13.86
N GLY A 196 39.93 4.81 13.14
CA GLY A 196 39.96 5.21 11.72
C GLY A 196 40.14 4.05 10.73
N SER A 197 40.10 2.80 11.20
CA SER A 197 40.22 1.61 10.34
C SER A 197 38.94 0.77 10.34
N PRO A 198 38.59 0.10 9.21
CA PRO A 198 37.43 -0.77 9.14
C PRO A 198 37.50 -1.90 10.16
N TYR A 199 36.49 -2.00 11.00
CA TYR A 199 36.37 -3.06 12.02
C TYR A 199 35.46 -4.20 11.58
N ARG A 200 34.20 -3.87 11.18
CA ARG A 200 33.21 -4.85 10.75
C ARG A 200 32.27 -4.24 9.70
N LEU A 201 31.93 -5.01 8.69
CA LEU A 201 30.92 -4.67 7.69
C LEU A 201 29.80 -5.71 7.75
N LYS A 202 28.55 -5.27 7.82
CA LYS A 202 27.37 -6.15 7.74
C LYS A 202 26.52 -5.75 6.55
N THR A 203 26.02 -6.74 5.81
CA THR A 203 25.11 -6.56 4.67
C THR A 203 23.86 -7.38 4.92
N LEU A 204 22.69 -6.76 4.89
CA LEU A 204 21.41 -7.37 5.23
C LEU A 204 20.41 -7.17 4.10
N TYR A 205 19.66 -8.23 3.76
CA TYR A 205 18.56 -8.16 2.80
C TYR A 205 17.59 -9.35 2.93
N SER A 206 16.35 -9.16 2.46
CA SER A 206 15.38 -10.25 2.26
C SER A 206 15.37 -10.63 0.78
N SER A 207 15.77 -11.87 0.44
CA SER A 207 15.96 -12.28 -0.95
C SER A 207 14.64 -12.32 -1.73
N MET A 208 14.60 -11.64 -2.87
CA MET A 208 13.45 -11.65 -3.79
C MET A 208 13.29 -12.97 -4.56
N THR A 209 14.36 -13.75 -4.67
CA THR A 209 14.40 -14.94 -5.51
C THR A 209 14.39 -16.25 -4.74
N GLN A 210 14.80 -16.19 -3.46
CA GLN A 210 14.73 -17.29 -2.50
C GLN A 210 13.98 -16.80 -1.26
N ASP A 211 13.14 -17.60 -0.67
CA ASP A 211 12.39 -17.21 0.53
C ASP A 211 13.27 -17.34 1.79
N VAL A 212 14.36 -16.57 1.81
CA VAL A 212 15.28 -16.45 2.95
C VAL A 212 15.68 -14.99 3.18
N GLN A 213 15.98 -14.67 4.42
CA GLN A 213 16.64 -13.44 4.80
C GLN A 213 18.14 -13.73 4.98
N VAL A 214 18.99 -12.77 4.64
CA VAL A 214 20.45 -12.93 4.60
C VAL A 214 21.09 -11.84 5.44
N LEU A 215 21.97 -12.25 6.35
CA LEU A 215 22.87 -11.40 7.10
C LEU A 215 24.30 -11.85 6.81
N HIS A 216 25.05 -11.04 6.10
CA HIS A 216 26.45 -11.30 5.74
C HIS A 216 27.34 -10.36 6.54
N ILE A 217 28.28 -10.93 7.30
CA ILE A 217 29.13 -10.24 8.26
C ILE A 217 30.58 -10.50 7.89
N GLU A 218 31.31 -9.43 7.59
CA GLU A 218 32.73 -9.44 7.33
C GLU A 218 33.47 -8.81 8.52
N ASN A 219 34.25 -9.59 9.24
CA ASN A 219 35.11 -9.15 10.33
C ASN A 219 36.48 -8.73 9.73
N LEU A 220 36.72 -7.42 9.66
CA LEU A 220 37.80 -6.84 8.87
C LEU A 220 39.09 -6.64 9.68
N SER A 221 38.99 -6.35 10.99
CA SER A 221 40.17 -6.24 11.85
C SER A 221 40.57 -7.59 12.49
N PRO A 222 41.79 -7.75 12.96
CA PRO A 222 42.23 -8.97 13.70
C PRO A 222 41.37 -9.21 14.94
N GLU A 223 41.02 -8.15 15.68
CA GLU A 223 40.20 -8.24 16.90
C GLU A 223 38.76 -8.69 16.56
N ALA A 224 38.20 -8.20 15.45
CA ALA A 224 36.89 -8.62 14.98
C ALA A 224 36.90 -10.08 14.50
N LYS A 225 37.96 -10.50 13.81
CA LYS A 225 38.14 -11.88 13.33
C LYS A 225 38.25 -12.89 14.47
N SER A 226 38.87 -12.51 15.61
CA SER A 226 39.03 -13.37 16.80
C SER A 226 37.88 -13.27 17.79
N ASP A 227 36.82 -12.47 17.47
CA ASP A 227 35.67 -12.32 18.35
C ASP A 227 34.77 -13.57 18.34
N THR A 228 33.93 -13.71 19.34
CA THR A 228 32.88 -14.73 19.41
C THR A 228 31.54 -14.09 19.25
N LEU A 229 30.75 -14.62 18.34
CA LEU A 229 29.37 -14.23 18.09
C LEU A 229 28.42 -15.30 18.62
N ARG A 230 27.56 -14.94 19.57
CA ARG A 230 26.47 -15.76 20.09
C ARG A 230 25.19 -15.45 19.31
N LEU A 231 24.46 -16.49 18.89
CA LEU A 231 23.20 -16.41 18.19
C LEU A 231 22.09 -17.07 19.00
N THR A 232 20.97 -16.36 19.20
CA THR A 232 19.77 -16.89 19.86
C THR A 232 18.52 -16.48 19.08
N LEU A 233 17.47 -17.32 19.15
CA LEU A 233 16.12 -16.99 18.70
C LEU A 233 15.21 -16.83 19.91
N SER A 234 14.35 -15.83 19.89
CA SER A 234 13.36 -15.60 20.95
C SER A 234 12.06 -15.03 20.41
N ARG A 235 11.00 -15.20 21.19
CA ARG A 235 9.69 -14.60 20.96
C ARG A 235 9.06 -14.27 22.32
N PRO A 236 8.24 -13.18 22.44
CA PRO A 236 7.60 -12.81 23.71
C PRO A 236 6.72 -13.91 24.30
N GLU A 237 6.12 -14.77 23.49
CA GLU A 237 5.34 -15.94 23.88
C GLU A 237 5.46 -17.07 22.86
N CYS A 238 5.10 -18.29 23.30
CA CYS A 238 4.92 -19.50 22.50
C CYS A 238 6.00 -19.76 21.43
N GLY A 239 7.21 -20.07 21.82
CA GLY A 239 8.28 -20.53 20.94
C GLY A 239 9.09 -21.63 21.63
N GLN A 240 9.24 -22.76 20.96
CA GLN A 240 10.20 -23.80 21.36
C GLN A 240 11.45 -23.60 20.51
N THR A 241 12.57 -23.34 21.18
CA THR A 241 13.87 -23.17 20.54
C THR A 241 14.71 -24.42 20.72
N ALA A 242 15.47 -24.76 19.67
CA ALA A 242 16.44 -25.87 19.72
C ALA A 242 17.59 -25.62 18.73
N VAL A 243 18.70 -26.30 18.92
CA VAL A 243 19.79 -26.40 17.94
C VAL A 243 19.77 -27.80 17.33
N MET A 244 19.66 -27.88 16.00
CA MET A 244 19.65 -29.15 15.26
C MET A 244 20.68 -29.08 14.13
N SER A 245 21.73 -29.87 14.21
CA SER A 245 22.79 -29.96 13.18
C SER A 245 23.34 -28.58 12.76
N GLY A 246 23.64 -27.73 13.75
CA GLY A 246 24.15 -26.37 13.49
C GLY A 246 23.13 -25.37 12.97
N ILE A 247 21.84 -25.70 13.03
CA ILE A 247 20.71 -24.80 12.70
C ILE A 247 19.99 -24.45 14.00
N LEU A 248 19.85 -23.16 14.27
CA LEU A 248 19.02 -22.63 15.33
C LEU A 248 17.56 -22.62 14.87
N THR A 249 16.66 -23.25 15.62
CA THR A 249 15.26 -23.38 15.25
C THR A 249 14.36 -22.81 16.33
N MET A 250 13.26 -22.20 15.94
CA MET A 250 12.14 -21.80 16.80
C MET A 250 10.82 -22.16 16.10
N SER A 251 9.95 -22.86 16.79
CA SER A 251 8.64 -23.23 16.27
C SER A 251 7.56 -23.11 17.33
N GLY A 252 6.32 -22.90 16.87
CA GLY A 252 5.18 -22.73 17.75
C GLY A 252 3.85 -22.64 17.01
N ALA A 253 2.80 -22.35 17.77
CA ALA A 253 1.48 -22.06 17.25
C ALA A 253 0.93 -20.81 17.94
N LEU A 254 0.31 -19.93 17.14
CA LEU A 254 -0.35 -18.74 17.64
C LEU A 254 -1.71 -19.10 18.28
N SER A 255 -2.31 -18.19 19.02
CA SER A 255 -3.67 -18.36 19.54
C SER A 255 -4.69 -18.43 18.39
N ASP A 256 -5.67 -19.35 18.48
CA ASP A 256 -6.85 -19.33 17.60
C ASP A 256 -7.93 -18.33 18.06
N GLY A 257 -7.70 -17.67 19.20
CA GLY A 257 -8.65 -16.76 19.85
C GLY A 257 -9.82 -17.45 20.57
N LYS A 258 -9.86 -18.79 20.58
CA LYS A 258 -10.91 -19.64 21.19
C LYS A 258 -10.37 -20.50 22.33
N GLY A 259 -9.13 -20.27 22.75
CA GLY A 259 -8.43 -21.05 23.80
C GLY A 259 -7.63 -22.24 23.27
N GLY A 260 -7.52 -22.38 21.95
CA GLY A 260 -6.75 -23.41 21.26
C GLY A 260 -5.54 -22.86 20.49
N GLN A 261 -4.98 -23.74 19.65
CA GLN A 261 -3.87 -23.42 18.75
C GLN A 261 -4.41 -23.05 17.36
N GLY A 262 -3.95 -21.91 16.86
CA GLY A 262 -4.23 -21.42 15.52
C GLY A 262 -3.10 -21.71 14.52
N LEU A 263 -2.62 -20.65 13.85
CA LEU A 263 -1.54 -20.72 12.86
C LEU A 263 -0.24 -21.25 13.48
N ARG A 264 0.35 -22.24 12.82
CA ARG A 264 1.67 -22.77 13.18
C ARG A 264 2.78 -22.09 12.38
N TYR A 265 3.93 -21.89 13.01
CA TYR A 265 5.09 -21.27 12.39
C TYR A 265 6.39 -21.99 12.71
N ALA A 266 7.42 -21.77 11.89
CA ALA A 266 8.79 -22.16 12.17
C ALA A 266 9.77 -21.14 11.60
N ILE A 267 10.76 -20.77 12.40
CA ILE A 267 11.89 -19.90 12.05
C ILE A 267 13.17 -20.71 12.22
N LEU A 268 14.02 -20.72 11.20
CA LEU A 268 15.29 -21.42 11.20
C LEU A 268 16.39 -20.43 10.82
N ALA A 269 17.48 -20.41 11.59
CA ALA A 269 18.67 -19.60 11.29
C ALA A 269 19.91 -20.50 11.20
N LYS A 270 20.61 -20.45 10.07
CA LYS A 270 21.81 -21.24 9.78
C LYS A 270 23.00 -20.33 9.53
N PRO A 271 23.99 -20.25 10.43
CA PRO A 271 25.27 -19.64 10.13
C PRO A 271 26.11 -20.55 9.22
N VAL A 272 26.80 -19.96 8.26
CA VAL A 272 27.75 -20.59 7.36
C VAL A 272 29.07 -19.83 7.44
N LEU A 273 30.19 -20.53 7.55
CA LEU A 273 31.52 -20.00 7.77
C LEU A 273 32.42 -20.29 6.55
N PRO A 274 32.33 -19.54 5.47
CA PRO A 274 33.00 -19.87 4.19
C PRO A 274 34.52 -19.75 4.25
N GLU A 275 35.05 -18.95 5.17
CA GLU A 275 36.51 -18.70 5.33
C GLU A 275 37.11 -19.29 6.62
N GLY A 276 36.40 -20.23 7.24
CA GLY A 276 36.84 -20.87 8.47
C GLY A 276 36.25 -20.26 9.74
N GLY A 277 36.69 -20.70 10.88
CA GLY A 277 36.11 -20.47 12.21
C GLY A 277 35.50 -21.75 12.76
N GLN A 278 34.92 -21.66 13.97
CA GLN A 278 34.27 -22.79 14.63
C GLN A 278 32.81 -22.49 14.93
N LEU A 279 31.93 -23.45 14.66
CA LEU A 279 30.53 -23.40 15.04
C LEU A 279 30.30 -24.37 16.19
N ILE A 280 29.90 -23.86 17.35
CA ILE A 280 29.68 -24.63 18.57
C ILE A 280 28.20 -24.54 18.94
N SER A 281 27.59 -25.70 19.24
CA SER A 281 26.21 -25.77 19.76
C SER A 281 26.25 -25.84 21.28
N GLU A 282 25.62 -24.89 21.97
CA GLU A 282 25.59 -24.82 23.43
C GLU A 282 24.13 -24.59 23.90
N GLY A 283 23.50 -25.69 24.32
CA GLY A 283 22.08 -25.65 24.71
C GLY A 283 21.16 -25.22 23.57
N GLN A 284 20.53 -24.06 23.70
CA GLN A 284 19.64 -23.46 22.69
C GLN A 284 20.33 -22.33 21.91
N GLU A 285 21.63 -22.24 21.91
CA GLU A 285 22.42 -21.18 21.32
C GLU A 285 23.47 -21.75 20.35
N LEU A 286 23.85 -20.91 19.38
CA LEU A 286 25.00 -21.17 18.51
C LEU A 286 26.10 -20.15 18.79
N LEU A 287 27.33 -20.61 18.94
CA LEU A 287 28.51 -19.78 19.04
C LEU A 287 29.32 -19.89 17.76
N VAL A 288 29.66 -18.77 17.18
CA VAL A 288 30.59 -18.66 16.06
C VAL A 288 31.88 -18.08 16.60
N VAL A 289 32.97 -18.85 16.57
CA VAL A 289 34.24 -18.45 17.16
C VAL A 289 35.29 -18.26 16.08
N GLY A 290 35.91 -17.09 16.05
CA GLY A 290 37.09 -16.85 15.22
C GLY A 290 36.85 -16.90 13.74
N ALA A 291 35.71 -16.43 13.25
CA ALA A 291 35.34 -16.47 11.84
C ALA A 291 35.59 -15.11 11.14
N PRO A 292 36.41 -15.07 10.07
CA PRO A 292 36.59 -13.89 9.24
C PRO A 292 35.28 -13.42 8.55
N VAL A 293 34.49 -14.39 8.08
CA VAL A 293 33.21 -14.15 7.42
C VAL A 293 32.15 -15.08 7.99
N VAL A 294 30.97 -14.52 8.28
CA VAL A 294 29.79 -15.26 8.72
C VAL A 294 28.61 -14.88 7.83
N THR A 295 27.97 -15.87 7.21
CA THR A 295 26.69 -15.64 6.52
C THR A 295 25.58 -16.39 7.25
N ILE A 296 24.57 -15.67 7.73
CA ILE A 296 23.42 -16.25 8.41
C ILE A 296 22.25 -16.22 7.46
N TYR A 297 21.74 -17.39 7.09
CA TYR A 297 20.49 -17.54 6.33
C TYR A 297 19.35 -17.79 7.31
N VAL A 298 18.23 -17.07 7.13
CA VAL A 298 17.03 -17.23 7.96
C VAL A 298 15.85 -17.60 7.07
N ALA A 299 15.21 -18.73 7.37
CA ALA A 299 13.94 -19.14 6.77
C ALA A 299 12.80 -18.96 7.78
N HIS A 300 11.69 -18.42 7.34
CA HIS A 300 10.49 -18.21 8.16
C HIS A 300 9.27 -18.68 7.40
N ASN A 301 8.54 -19.67 7.93
CA ASN A 301 7.39 -20.29 7.31
C ASN A 301 6.22 -20.40 8.27
N THR A 302 5.00 -20.32 7.71
CA THR A 302 3.73 -20.60 8.37
C THR A 302 2.95 -21.64 7.59
N ASN A 303 1.93 -22.22 8.20
CA ASN A 303 1.02 -23.15 7.54
C ASN A 303 -0.25 -22.48 6.96
N TYR A 304 -0.24 -21.15 6.78
CA TYR A 304 -1.39 -20.41 6.26
C TYR A 304 -1.83 -20.87 4.88
N TYR A 305 -0.89 -20.99 3.94
CA TYR A 305 -1.19 -21.37 2.54
C TYR A 305 -1.36 -22.87 2.35
N ASP A 306 -0.72 -23.70 3.16
CA ASP A 306 -0.91 -25.16 3.18
C ASP A 306 -0.87 -25.67 4.63
N PRO A 307 -2.05 -26.04 5.18
CA PRO A 307 -2.15 -26.55 6.56
C PRO A 307 -1.30 -27.79 6.84
N ARG A 308 -0.91 -28.53 5.80
CA ARG A 308 -0.11 -29.76 5.91
C ARG A 308 1.39 -29.54 5.72
N LEU A 309 1.81 -28.31 5.42
CA LEU A 309 3.22 -28.00 5.16
C LEU A 309 4.12 -28.42 6.33
N PRO A 310 5.13 -29.28 6.10
CA PRO A 310 6.12 -29.64 7.12
C PRO A 310 7.12 -28.49 7.32
N LEU A 311 6.78 -27.54 8.18
CA LEU A 311 7.42 -26.23 8.29
C LEU A 311 8.94 -26.29 8.52
N LEU A 312 9.41 -27.18 9.40
CA LEU A 312 10.85 -27.35 9.67
C LEU A 312 11.57 -27.90 8.45
N ALA A 313 11.04 -28.98 7.83
CA ALA A 313 11.64 -29.56 6.63
C ALA A 313 11.71 -28.55 5.49
N ARG A 314 10.62 -27.79 5.28
CA ARG A 314 10.59 -26.71 4.28
C ARG A 314 11.64 -25.63 4.58
N GLY A 315 11.80 -25.25 5.84
CA GLY A 315 12.85 -24.30 6.24
C GLY A 315 14.26 -24.82 5.96
N VAL A 316 14.52 -26.10 6.25
CA VAL A 316 15.82 -26.73 5.92
C VAL A 316 16.07 -26.75 4.42
N GLU A 317 15.07 -27.10 3.59
CA GLU A 317 15.20 -27.05 2.13
C GLU A 317 15.58 -25.65 1.62
N GLN A 318 14.93 -24.60 2.14
CA GLN A 318 15.21 -23.21 1.79
C GLN A 318 16.65 -22.81 2.17
N LEU A 319 17.09 -23.17 3.40
CA LEU A 319 18.43 -22.87 3.88
C LEU A 319 19.51 -23.60 3.06
N VAL A 320 19.31 -24.88 2.75
CA VAL A 320 20.23 -25.68 1.90
C VAL A 320 20.31 -25.10 0.48
N ALA A 321 19.19 -24.70 -0.09
CA ALA A 321 19.16 -24.08 -1.40
C ALA A 321 19.92 -22.73 -1.41
N ALA A 322 19.72 -21.90 -0.39
CA ALA A 322 20.39 -20.62 -0.23
C ALA A 322 21.92 -20.78 -0.03
N GLU A 323 22.34 -21.71 0.82
CA GLU A 323 23.76 -22.04 1.05
C GLU A 323 24.43 -22.53 -0.23
N ARG A 324 23.75 -23.40 -1.00
CA ARG A 324 24.26 -23.95 -2.29
C ARG A 324 24.48 -22.85 -3.33
N LEU A 325 23.64 -21.85 -3.37
CA LEU A 325 23.79 -20.68 -4.25
C LEU A 325 24.93 -19.78 -3.79
N GLY A 326 25.09 -19.65 -2.48
CA GLY A 326 26.05 -18.77 -1.84
C GLY A 326 25.63 -17.29 -1.86
N GLU A 327 26.19 -16.55 -0.92
CA GLU A 327 25.78 -15.14 -0.68
C GLU A 327 25.96 -14.24 -1.89
N ALA A 328 27.12 -14.34 -2.57
CA ALA A 328 27.44 -13.50 -3.72
C ALA A 328 26.45 -13.67 -4.91
N GLN A 329 25.94 -14.89 -5.13
CA GLN A 329 24.93 -15.12 -6.14
C GLN A 329 23.55 -14.62 -5.71
N LEU A 330 23.18 -14.84 -4.46
CA LEU A 330 21.93 -14.34 -3.89
C LEU A 330 21.88 -12.81 -3.91
N ARG A 331 22.97 -12.13 -3.53
CA ARG A 331 23.08 -10.67 -3.57
C ARG A 331 22.93 -10.13 -4.99
N ARG A 332 23.60 -10.72 -5.99
CA ARG A 332 23.42 -10.34 -7.40
C ARG A 332 21.98 -10.54 -7.88
N ALA A 333 21.37 -11.68 -7.54
CA ALA A 333 19.97 -11.94 -7.88
C ALA A 333 19.00 -10.93 -7.19
N GLN A 334 19.26 -10.54 -5.94
CA GLN A 334 18.56 -9.49 -5.23
C GLN A 334 18.68 -8.15 -5.96
N GLN A 335 19.92 -7.71 -6.23
CA GLN A 335 20.19 -6.45 -6.93
C GLN A 335 19.49 -6.37 -8.28
N GLN A 336 19.49 -7.46 -9.05
CA GLN A 336 18.79 -7.53 -10.32
C GLN A 336 17.27 -7.47 -10.12
N ALA A 337 16.70 -8.39 -9.36
CA ALA A 337 15.25 -8.54 -9.24
C ALA A 337 14.58 -7.34 -8.59
N PHE A 338 15.21 -6.73 -7.58
CA PHE A 338 14.71 -5.52 -6.91
C PHE A 338 14.97 -4.27 -7.77
N GLY A 339 16.19 -4.16 -8.32
CA GLY A 339 16.63 -3.03 -9.12
C GLY A 339 15.84 -2.86 -10.41
N GLU A 340 15.46 -3.95 -11.09
CA GLU A 340 14.60 -3.91 -12.28
C GLU A 340 13.24 -3.26 -11.96
N ARG A 341 12.64 -3.53 -10.80
CA ARG A 341 11.34 -2.98 -10.41
C ARG A 341 11.45 -1.53 -9.94
N MET A 342 12.42 -1.23 -9.08
CA MET A 342 12.66 0.14 -8.62
C MET A 342 13.08 1.05 -9.76
N GLY A 343 13.90 0.57 -10.69
CA GLY A 343 14.40 1.30 -11.87
C GLY A 343 13.32 1.66 -12.90
N ARG A 344 12.10 1.07 -12.82
CA ARG A 344 11.01 1.40 -13.75
C ARG A 344 10.54 2.85 -13.64
N VAL A 345 10.63 3.45 -12.46
CA VAL A 345 10.34 4.87 -12.25
C VAL A 345 11.55 5.54 -11.61
N GLN A 346 12.00 6.60 -12.24
CA GLN A 346 13.09 7.44 -11.74
C GLN A 346 12.61 8.88 -11.60
N ILE A 347 13.05 9.57 -10.57
CA ILE A 347 12.71 10.98 -10.32
C ILE A 347 13.96 11.73 -9.88
N ALA A 348 14.13 12.96 -10.37
CA ALA A 348 15.12 13.91 -9.88
C ALA A 348 14.48 15.30 -9.74
N LEU A 349 14.48 15.86 -8.55
CA LEU A 349 14.11 17.23 -8.25
C LEU A 349 15.41 18.00 -7.98
N LYS A 350 15.72 18.99 -8.85
CA LYS A 350 16.98 19.72 -8.79
C LYS A 350 16.88 20.93 -7.87
N GLY A 351 18.00 21.32 -7.29
CA GLY A 351 18.10 22.52 -6.45
C GLY A 351 18.35 22.24 -4.95
N SER A 352 18.59 20.99 -4.56
CA SER A 352 19.00 20.69 -3.18
C SER A 352 20.43 21.12 -2.89
N ASP A 353 20.66 21.63 -1.69
CA ASP A 353 22.00 21.91 -1.18
C ASP A 353 22.76 20.60 -0.96
N GLU A 354 23.99 20.50 -1.49
CA GLU A 354 24.83 19.29 -1.34
C GLU A 354 25.09 18.92 0.13
N THR A 355 25.23 19.91 0.99
CA THR A 355 25.41 19.70 2.44
C THR A 355 24.22 18.96 3.06
N ARG A 356 22.99 19.19 2.57
CA ARG A 356 21.79 18.50 3.06
C ARG A 356 21.70 17.07 2.57
N LEU A 357 22.15 16.81 1.34
CA LEU A 357 22.17 15.47 0.77
C LEU A 357 23.08 14.49 1.52
N SER A 358 24.11 15.03 2.20
CA SER A 358 25.06 14.23 2.99
C SER A 358 24.66 14.02 4.45
N LEU A 359 23.58 14.65 4.94
CA LEU A 359 23.11 14.49 6.33
C LEU A 359 22.54 13.10 6.60
N PRO A 360 22.71 12.55 7.81
CA PRO A 360 21.88 11.45 8.29
C PRO A 360 20.40 11.81 8.18
N ILE A 361 19.56 10.81 7.89
CA ILE A 361 18.16 11.10 7.50
C ILE A 361 17.34 11.78 8.59
N ASP A 362 17.58 11.45 9.86
CA ASP A 362 16.95 12.12 11.00
C ASP A 362 17.31 13.62 11.07
N GLN A 363 18.57 13.99 10.82
CA GLN A 363 19.04 15.39 10.77
C GLN A 363 18.55 16.08 9.49
N ARG A 364 18.50 15.36 8.35
CA ARG A 364 17.99 15.86 7.07
C ARG A 364 16.50 16.21 7.14
N LEU A 365 15.69 15.40 7.82
CA LEU A 365 14.26 15.67 8.06
C LEU A 365 14.07 16.97 8.87
N VAL A 366 14.87 17.18 9.93
CA VAL A 366 14.83 18.41 10.74
C VAL A 366 15.23 19.62 9.90
N ALA A 367 16.30 19.50 9.10
CA ALA A 367 16.75 20.58 8.22
C ALA A 367 15.71 20.91 7.14
N TYR A 368 15.05 19.88 6.58
CA TYR A 368 13.96 20.04 5.61
C TYR A 368 12.75 20.74 6.23
N TYR A 369 12.34 20.35 7.43
CA TYR A 369 11.19 20.94 8.11
C TYR A 369 11.32 22.45 8.30
N ARG A 370 12.56 22.92 8.51
CA ARG A 370 12.87 24.35 8.70
C ARG A 370 12.91 25.14 7.38
N GLU A 371 13.47 24.54 6.32
CA GLU A 371 13.68 25.19 5.02
C GLU A 371 13.48 24.17 3.88
N PRO A 372 12.21 23.77 3.58
CA PRO A 372 11.94 22.69 2.64
C PRO A 372 12.35 23.01 1.19
N GLU A 373 12.36 24.29 0.81
CA GLU A 373 12.74 24.74 -0.53
C GLU A 373 14.23 24.51 -0.85
N ARG A 374 15.07 24.32 0.18
CA ARG A 374 16.49 24.04 0.02
C ARG A 374 16.82 22.56 -0.18
N ASP A 375 15.83 21.66 -0.13
CA ASP A 375 16.05 20.23 -0.35
C ASP A 375 14.87 19.52 -1.06
N PRO A 376 14.53 19.92 -2.30
CA PRO A 376 13.49 19.24 -3.05
C PRO A 376 13.75 17.74 -3.24
N ALA A 377 15.02 17.30 -3.22
CA ALA A 377 15.38 15.89 -3.37
C ALA A 377 14.84 14.99 -2.23
N LEU A 378 14.50 15.54 -1.05
CA LEU A 378 13.85 14.74 -0.01
C LEU A 378 12.46 14.26 -0.43
N ALA A 379 11.68 15.08 -1.14
CA ALA A 379 10.38 14.66 -1.69
C ALA A 379 10.55 13.54 -2.74
N ALA A 380 11.59 13.60 -3.57
CA ALA A 380 11.92 12.55 -4.52
C ALA A 380 12.31 11.24 -3.79
N LEU A 381 13.11 11.32 -2.74
CA LEU A 381 13.46 10.18 -1.89
C LEU A 381 12.20 9.57 -1.22
N TYR A 382 11.30 10.40 -0.72
CA TYR A 382 10.07 9.94 -0.06
C TYR A 382 9.12 9.23 -1.04
N LEU A 383 8.99 9.71 -2.29
CA LEU A 383 8.26 8.99 -3.35
C LEU A 383 8.86 7.60 -3.57
N GLN A 384 10.19 7.52 -3.73
CA GLN A 384 10.87 6.25 -3.96
C GLN A 384 10.82 5.33 -2.72
N PHE A 385 10.81 5.89 -1.52
CA PHE A 385 10.62 5.14 -0.29
C PHE A 385 9.23 4.50 -0.22
N GLY A 386 8.16 5.21 -0.60
CA GLY A 386 6.82 4.62 -0.71
C GLY A 386 6.75 3.48 -1.73
N ARG A 387 7.41 3.61 -2.91
CA ARG A 387 7.52 2.51 -3.87
C ARG A 387 8.33 1.34 -3.32
N TYR A 388 9.44 1.62 -2.63
CA TYR A 388 10.25 0.64 -1.94
C TYR A 388 9.45 -0.16 -0.92
N LEU A 389 8.70 0.52 -0.06
CA LEU A 389 7.86 -0.10 0.97
C LEU A 389 6.78 -1.00 0.33
N LEU A 390 6.16 -0.59 -0.76
CA LEU A 390 5.17 -1.41 -1.46
C LEU A 390 5.80 -2.70 -2.01
N LEU A 391 6.93 -2.59 -2.71
CA LEU A 391 7.66 -3.73 -3.26
C LEU A 391 8.17 -4.69 -2.18
N SER A 392 8.56 -4.12 -1.02
CA SER A 392 9.09 -4.89 0.12
C SER A 392 8.00 -5.56 0.96
N SER A 393 6.73 -5.07 0.92
CA SER A 393 5.66 -5.54 1.82
C SER A 393 4.60 -6.42 1.15
N THR A 394 4.60 -6.51 -0.19
CA THR A 394 3.66 -7.38 -0.92
C THR A 394 4.25 -7.85 -2.25
N ARG A 395 3.83 -9.01 -2.71
CA ARG A 395 4.19 -9.59 -4.02
C ARG A 395 3.16 -10.64 -4.44
N PRO A 396 3.07 -11.03 -5.73
CA PRO A 396 2.21 -12.12 -6.17
C PRO A 396 2.39 -13.40 -5.34
N GLY A 397 1.29 -14.00 -4.89
CA GLY A 397 1.29 -15.18 -4.02
C GLY A 397 1.52 -14.91 -2.52
N ALA A 398 1.67 -13.65 -2.10
CA ALA A 398 1.69 -13.23 -0.70
C ALA A 398 0.36 -12.52 -0.32
N LEU A 399 0.37 -11.75 0.76
CA LEU A 399 -0.76 -10.99 1.27
C LEU A 399 -0.62 -9.48 0.97
N PRO A 400 -1.72 -8.71 0.99
CA PRO A 400 -1.64 -7.26 0.97
C PRO A 400 -0.84 -6.70 2.15
N PRO A 401 -0.21 -5.51 2.02
CA PRO A 401 0.34 -4.81 3.18
C PRO A 401 -0.79 -4.40 4.13
N ASN A 402 -0.66 -4.77 5.40
CA ASN A 402 -1.60 -4.40 6.46
C ASN A 402 -1.30 -2.99 7.00
N LEU A 403 -1.93 -2.55 8.12
CA LEU A 403 -1.65 -1.24 8.73
C LEU A 403 -0.18 -1.02 9.10
N GLN A 404 0.56 -2.09 9.38
CA GLN A 404 2.00 -2.06 9.65
C GLN A 404 2.84 -2.36 8.39
N GLY A 405 2.21 -2.50 7.23
CA GLY A 405 2.83 -3.00 6.02
C GLY A 405 3.24 -4.47 6.16
N LEU A 406 4.48 -4.68 6.61
CA LEU A 406 5.06 -5.99 6.90
C LEU A 406 5.82 -5.98 8.25
N TRP A 407 5.97 -4.81 8.88
CA TRP A 407 6.90 -4.63 10.00
C TRP A 407 6.18 -4.34 11.32
N THR A 408 6.36 -5.25 12.27
CA THR A 408 5.94 -5.10 13.66
C THR A 408 6.94 -5.78 14.59
N ASN A 409 7.09 -5.27 15.80
CA ASN A 409 7.93 -5.86 16.84
C ASN A 409 7.12 -6.31 18.06
N THR A 410 5.79 -6.40 17.93
CA THR A 410 4.86 -6.73 19.01
C THR A 410 3.95 -7.91 18.64
N ILE A 411 3.33 -8.51 19.64
CA ILE A 411 2.28 -9.53 19.49
C ILE A 411 0.93 -8.87 19.21
N GLN A 412 0.65 -7.78 19.92
CA GLN A 412 -0.53 -6.96 19.69
C GLN A 412 -0.11 -5.72 18.91
N ALA A 413 -0.28 -5.77 17.58
CA ALA A 413 -0.07 -4.59 16.74
C ALA A 413 -1.16 -3.53 17.01
N PRO A 414 -0.84 -2.23 16.87
CA PRO A 414 -1.86 -1.18 16.90
C PRO A 414 -3.01 -1.49 15.93
N TRP A 415 -4.26 -1.36 16.39
CA TRP A 415 -5.47 -1.75 15.62
C TRP A 415 -5.37 -3.16 15.01
N ASN A 416 -4.78 -4.10 15.75
CA ASN A 416 -4.52 -5.48 15.29
C ASN A 416 -3.60 -5.59 14.06
N GLY A 417 -3.06 -4.50 13.55
CA GLY A 417 -2.38 -4.47 12.27
C GLY A 417 -3.29 -4.93 11.13
N ASP A 418 -4.59 -4.70 11.21
CA ASP A 418 -5.58 -5.27 10.29
C ASP A 418 -5.74 -4.48 8.98
N TYR A 419 -6.74 -4.86 8.19
CA TYR A 419 -7.09 -4.19 6.95
C TYR A 419 -8.28 -3.26 7.21
N HIS A 420 -8.02 -1.96 7.51
CA HIS A 420 -9.06 -0.96 7.58
C HIS A 420 -9.52 -0.56 6.16
N LEU A 421 -10.85 -0.59 5.92
CA LEU A 421 -11.46 -0.48 4.60
C LEU A 421 -12.21 0.84 4.37
N ASN A 422 -12.01 1.82 5.25
CA ASN A 422 -12.56 3.15 5.08
C ASN A 422 -11.56 4.15 4.48
N ILE A 423 -10.27 3.78 4.33
CA ILE A 423 -9.20 4.54 3.66
C ILE A 423 -7.88 3.78 3.61
N ASN A 424 -7.45 3.09 4.69
CA ASN A 424 -6.06 2.70 4.90
C ASN A 424 -5.58 1.66 3.89
N LEU A 425 -6.26 0.50 3.76
CA LEU A 425 -5.89 -0.52 2.77
C LEU A 425 -5.94 0.05 1.35
N GLN A 426 -6.94 0.86 1.04
CA GLN A 426 -7.06 1.49 -0.27
C GLN A 426 -5.88 2.41 -0.55
N MET A 427 -5.48 3.24 0.42
CA MET A 427 -4.33 4.14 0.32
C MET A 427 -3.02 3.38 0.10
N ASN A 428 -2.86 2.20 0.69
CA ASN A 428 -1.67 1.35 0.49
C ASN A 428 -1.45 1.02 -1.01
N TYR A 429 -2.50 0.98 -1.81
CA TYR A 429 -2.43 0.64 -3.23
C TYR A 429 -2.44 1.83 -4.20
N TRP A 430 -2.61 3.06 -3.70
CA TRP A 430 -2.59 4.24 -4.58
C TRP A 430 -1.31 4.42 -5.42
N PRO A 431 -0.10 4.10 -4.91
CA PRO A 431 1.10 4.21 -5.72
C PRO A 431 1.32 3.05 -6.69
N SER A 432 0.58 1.93 -6.60
CA SER A 432 0.87 0.69 -7.33
C SER A 432 0.87 0.88 -8.86
N GLU A 433 -0.21 1.36 -9.41
CA GLU A 433 -0.38 1.47 -10.85
C GLU A 433 0.51 2.55 -11.45
N LYS A 434 0.34 3.80 -11.00
CA LYS A 434 1.09 4.94 -11.52
C LYS A 434 2.60 4.78 -11.25
N GLY A 435 2.96 4.24 -10.10
CA GLY A 435 4.33 3.92 -9.70
C GLY A 435 4.97 2.73 -10.41
N ASN A 436 4.30 2.15 -11.42
CA ASN A 436 4.79 1.04 -12.25
C ASN A 436 5.14 -0.24 -11.44
N LEU A 437 4.30 -0.55 -10.45
CA LEU A 437 4.35 -1.74 -9.60
C LEU A 437 2.97 -2.46 -9.61
N GLY A 438 2.31 -2.52 -10.77
CA GLY A 438 0.96 -3.08 -10.93
C GLY A 438 0.84 -4.54 -10.49
N GLU A 439 1.93 -5.32 -10.52
CA GLU A 439 1.95 -6.70 -9.99
C GLU A 439 1.62 -6.78 -8.49
N ALA A 440 1.80 -5.71 -7.73
CA ALA A 440 1.42 -5.63 -6.32
C ALA A 440 -0.11 -5.73 -6.10
N VAL A 441 -0.92 -5.50 -7.13
CA VAL A 441 -2.39 -5.60 -7.05
C VAL A 441 -2.88 -7.05 -7.04
N SER A 442 -2.08 -8.02 -7.50
CA SER A 442 -2.48 -9.44 -7.49
C SER A 442 -2.82 -9.96 -6.08
N PRO A 443 -2.01 -9.75 -5.02
CA PRO A 443 -2.37 -10.13 -3.65
C PRO A 443 -3.68 -9.49 -3.16
N LEU A 444 -3.92 -8.23 -3.49
CA LEU A 444 -5.17 -7.56 -3.14
C LEU A 444 -6.36 -8.22 -3.84
N THR A 445 -6.22 -8.54 -5.13
CA THR A 445 -7.25 -9.22 -5.92
C THR A 445 -7.60 -10.59 -5.31
N ASP A 446 -6.58 -11.38 -4.94
CA ASP A 446 -6.74 -12.70 -4.33
C ASP A 446 -7.41 -12.58 -2.95
N TRP A 447 -6.99 -11.62 -2.14
CA TRP A 447 -7.57 -11.38 -0.83
C TRP A 447 -9.03 -10.92 -0.94
N ILE A 448 -9.37 -9.99 -1.84
CA ILE A 448 -10.76 -9.55 -2.08
C ILE A 448 -11.62 -10.74 -2.51
N ALA A 449 -11.13 -11.57 -3.44
CA ALA A 449 -11.85 -12.77 -3.88
C ALA A 449 -12.14 -13.73 -2.72
N SER A 450 -11.22 -13.86 -1.76
CA SER A 450 -11.39 -14.72 -0.58
C SER A 450 -12.47 -14.19 0.39
N GLN A 451 -12.75 -12.88 0.38
CA GLN A 451 -13.77 -12.26 1.24
C GLN A 451 -15.20 -12.50 0.74
N VAL A 452 -15.38 -12.79 -0.55
CA VAL A 452 -16.72 -12.86 -1.20
C VAL A 452 -17.66 -13.82 -0.48
N PRO A 453 -17.30 -15.09 -0.16
CA PRO A 453 -18.23 -16.01 0.50
C PRO A 453 -18.71 -15.52 1.88
N SER A 454 -17.80 -14.97 2.69
CA SER A 454 -18.14 -14.39 4.00
C SER A 454 -18.95 -13.12 3.84
N GLY A 455 -18.66 -12.31 2.83
CA GLY A 455 -19.40 -11.11 2.48
C GLY A 455 -20.84 -11.41 2.03
N GLU A 456 -21.08 -12.52 1.34
CA GLU A 456 -22.43 -12.99 0.98
C GLU A 456 -23.20 -13.42 2.24
N ALA A 457 -22.55 -14.13 3.17
CA ALA A 457 -23.14 -14.48 4.45
C ALA A 457 -23.49 -13.22 5.28
N THR A 458 -22.63 -12.22 5.29
CA THR A 458 -22.85 -10.92 5.95
C THR A 458 -24.02 -10.16 5.31
N ALA A 459 -24.08 -10.10 3.98
CA ALA A 459 -25.18 -9.48 3.25
C ALA A 459 -26.53 -10.11 3.62
N LYS A 460 -26.54 -11.43 3.72
CA LYS A 460 -27.76 -12.18 4.11
C LYS A 460 -28.13 -11.93 5.57
N ALA A 461 -27.16 -12.02 6.49
CA ALA A 461 -27.43 -11.92 7.94
C ALA A 461 -27.87 -10.52 8.38
N PHE A 462 -27.20 -9.48 7.89
CA PHE A 462 -27.43 -8.11 8.33
C PHE A 462 -28.46 -7.34 7.48
N TYR A 463 -28.59 -7.69 6.20
CA TYR A 463 -29.43 -6.90 5.28
C TYR A 463 -30.53 -7.73 4.61
N ASN A 464 -30.56 -9.05 4.79
CA ASN A 464 -31.38 -9.99 4.02
C ASN A 464 -31.24 -9.77 2.50
N ALA A 465 -30.03 -9.44 2.05
CA ALA A 465 -29.73 -9.01 0.70
C ALA A 465 -28.97 -10.06 -0.10
N GLU A 466 -28.93 -9.88 -1.41
CA GLU A 466 -28.12 -10.66 -2.35
C GLU A 466 -26.77 -9.96 -2.61
N GLY A 467 -25.80 -10.68 -3.20
CA GLY A 467 -24.48 -10.19 -3.45
C GLY A 467 -23.62 -10.22 -2.17
N TRP A 468 -22.54 -9.45 -2.11
CA TRP A 468 -21.60 -9.48 -1.00
C TRP A 468 -21.25 -8.07 -0.52
N VAL A 469 -20.97 -7.96 0.78
CA VAL A 469 -20.60 -6.72 1.46
C VAL A 469 -19.44 -6.98 2.41
N THR A 470 -18.58 -5.98 2.61
CA THR A 470 -17.68 -5.90 3.75
C THR A 470 -17.74 -4.50 4.34
N HIS A 471 -17.62 -4.43 5.65
CA HIS A 471 -17.64 -3.19 6.39
C HIS A 471 -16.22 -2.61 6.53
N ILE A 472 -15.95 -1.90 7.62
CA ILE A 472 -14.71 -1.15 7.81
C ILE A 472 -13.50 -2.03 8.17
N LEU A 473 -13.73 -3.19 8.81
CA LEU A 473 -12.69 -4.06 9.32
C LEU A 473 -12.51 -5.30 8.41
N GLY A 474 -11.27 -5.67 8.19
CA GLY A 474 -10.89 -6.89 7.48
C GLY A 474 -9.63 -7.52 8.08
N ASN A 475 -9.49 -8.84 7.92
CA ASN A 475 -8.34 -9.60 8.41
C ASN A 475 -8.06 -10.82 7.51
N LEU A 476 -7.17 -11.73 7.96
CA LEU A 476 -6.90 -12.98 7.26
C LEU A 476 -8.07 -13.98 7.35
N TRP A 477 -8.89 -13.85 8.38
CA TRP A 477 -9.93 -14.81 8.73
C TRP A 477 -11.30 -14.48 8.12
N GLN A 478 -11.29 -13.59 7.08
CA GLN A 478 -12.48 -13.23 6.30
C GLN A 478 -13.57 -12.53 7.14
N PHE A 479 -13.17 -11.66 8.06
CA PHE A 479 -14.11 -10.83 8.81
C PHE A 479 -14.72 -9.76 7.88
N THR A 480 -16.04 -9.75 7.73
CA THR A 480 -16.79 -8.84 6.84
C THR A 480 -17.97 -8.16 7.55
N ALA A 481 -18.26 -8.55 8.80
CA ALA A 481 -19.36 -8.01 9.61
C ALA A 481 -19.14 -6.53 9.97
N PRO A 482 -20.18 -5.79 10.41
CA PRO A 482 -20.01 -4.50 11.04
C PRO A 482 -19.04 -4.54 12.23
N GLY A 483 -18.43 -3.41 12.57
CA GLY A 483 -17.63 -3.31 13.80
C GLY A 483 -18.47 -3.35 15.07
N GLU A 484 -17.82 -3.34 16.22
CA GLU A 484 -18.44 -3.47 17.56
C GLU A 484 -19.24 -2.23 17.98
N HIS A 485 -19.03 -1.10 17.32
CA HIS A 485 -19.78 0.13 17.57
C HIS A 485 -20.28 0.74 16.26
N PRO A 486 -21.56 1.12 16.16
CA PRO A 486 -22.13 1.61 14.90
C PRO A 486 -21.52 2.94 14.43
N SER A 487 -21.00 3.78 15.33
CA SER A 487 -20.44 5.09 14.98
C SER A 487 -19.24 5.00 14.00
N TRP A 488 -18.47 3.93 14.06
CA TRP A 488 -17.35 3.68 13.15
C TRP A 488 -17.53 2.40 12.35
N GLY A 489 -18.24 1.40 12.89
CA GLY A 489 -18.36 0.07 12.30
C GLY A 489 -19.47 -0.12 11.27
N ALA A 490 -20.40 0.85 11.13
CA ALA A 490 -21.58 0.68 10.29
C ALA A 490 -21.34 1.00 8.80
N THR A 491 -20.23 1.63 8.44
CA THR A 491 -19.88 1.88 7.03
C THR A 491 -19.77 0.56 6.27
N ASN A 492 -20.57 0.39 5.22
CA ASN A 492 -20.70 -0.86 4.45
C ASN A 492 -20.21 -0.74 2.99
N THR A 493 -19.52 0.35 2.65
CA THR A 493 -18.99 0.57 1.30
C THR A 493 -17.58 0.00 1.07
N GLY A 494 -17.04 -0.76 2.02
CA GLY A 494 -15.71 -1.38 1.90
C GLY A 494 -15.55 -2.24 0.65
N ALA A 495 -16.51 -3.15 0.37
CA ALA A 495 -16.51 -3.97 -0.84
C ALA A 495 -16.52 -3.13 -2.13
N ALA A 496 -17.35 -2.09 -2.17
CA ALA A 496 -17.48 -1.22 -3.33
C ALA A 496 -16.18 -0.45 -3.61
N TRP A 497 -15.55 0.10 -2.57
CA TRP A 497 -14.28 0.81 -2.72
C TRP A 497 -13.14 -0.12 -3.14
N LEU A 498 -13.09 -1.34 -2.61
CA LEU A 498 -12.13 -2.35 -3.05
C LEU A 498 -12.29 -2.72 -4.54
N CYS A 499 -13.53 -2.78 -5.04
CA CYS A 499 -13.79 -3.01 -6.47
C CYS A 499 -13.23 -1.89 -7.38
N GLN A 500 -13.09 -0.67 -6.87
CA GLN A 500 -12.44 0.43 -7.59
C GLN A 500 -10.99 0.10 -7.93
N HIS A 501 -10.22 -0.51 -6.99
CA HIS A 501 -8.84 -0.95 -7.25
C HIS A 501 -8.77 -2.05 -8.31
N LEU A 502 -9.70 -3.01 -8.29
CA LEU A 502 -9.78 -4.08 -9.28
C LEU A 502 -9.98 -3.50 -10.68
N TYR A 503 -10.98 -2.63 -10.83
CA TYR A 503 -11.27 -2.01 -12.13
C TYR A 503 -10.17 -1.04 -12.57
N ASN A 504 -9.52 -0.34 -11.63
CA ASN A 504 -8.40 0.54 -11.91
C ASN A 504 -7.20 -0.24 -12.48
N HIS A 505 -6.89 -1.43 -11.94
CA HIS A 505 -5.85 -2.29 -12.51
C HIS A 505 -6.15 -2.65 -13.98
N TYR A 506 -7.41 -3.01 -14.29
CA TYR A 506 -7.83 -3.20 -15.69
C TYR A 506 -7.63 -1.93 -16.54
N ARG A 507 -7.99 -0.75 -16.05
CA ARG A 507 -7.79 0.52 -16.78
C ARG A 507 -6.33 0.76 -17.15
N TYR A 508 -5.40 0.40 -16.27
CA TYR A 508 -3.96 0.57 -16.48
C TYR A 508 -3.35 -0.54 -17.33
N THR A 509 -3.87 -1.76 -17.29
CA THR A 509 -3.30 -2.92 -18.00
C THR A 509 -3.98 -3.21 -19.33
N GLN A 510 -5.27 -2.89 -19.46
CA GLN A 510 -6.14 -3.30 -20.57
C GLN A 510 -6.21 -4.83 -20.74
N ASP A 511 -5.93 -5.58 -19.66
CA ASP A 511 -5.97 -7.05 -19.64
C ASP A 511 -7.41 -7.53 -19.53
N LYS A 512 -7.94 -8.05 -20.65
CA LYS A 512 -9.31 -8.55 -20.73
C LYS A 512 -9.51 -9.85 -19.92
N ALA A 513 -8.51 -10.72 -19.83
CA ALA A 513 -8.59 -11.94 -19.03
C ALA A 513 -8.67 -11.60 -17.52
N TYR A 514 -7.92 -10.58 -17.08
CA TYR A 514 -8.07 -10.05 -15.73
C TYR A 514 -9.47 -9.46 -15.49
N LEU A 515 -10.01 -8.70 -16.45
CA LEU A 515 -11.36 -8.17 -16.35
C LEU A 515 -12.42 -9.27 -16.22
N GLU A 516 -12.30 -10.35 -17.00
CA GLU A 516 -13.17 -11.54 -16.90
C GLU A 516 -13.11 -12.16 -15.49
N ARG A 517 -11.93 -12.22 -14.88
CA ARG A 517 -11.72 -12.74 -13.51
C ARG A 517 -12.39 -11.89 -12.44
N ILE A 518 -12.28 -10.56 -12.53
CA ILE A 518 -12.78 -9.64 -11.48
C ILE A 518 -14.25 -9.28 -11.65
N TYR A 519 -14.81 -9.42 -12.85
CA TYR A 519 -16.20 -9.03 -13.13
C TYR A 519 -17.22 -9.68 -12.19
N PRO A 520 -17.16 -10.99 -11.86
CA PRO A 520 -18.09 -11.60 -10.91
C PRO A 520 -18.04 -10.96 -9.52
N ILE A 521 -16.86 -10.55 -9.05
CA ILE A 521 -16.64 -9.88 -7.76
C ILE A 521 -17.34 -8.51 -7.77
N MET A 522 -17.09 -7.70 -8.80
CA MET A 522 -17.70 -6.38 -8.98
C MET A 522 -19.22 -6.48 -9.12
N ARG A 523 -19.70 -7.43 -9.91
CA ARG A 523 -21.14 -7.70 -10.09
C ARG A 523 -21.82 -8.08 -8.77
N GLY A 524 -21.15 -8.90 -7.96
CA GLY A 524 -21.65 -9.30 -6.64
C GLY A 524 -21.80 -8.09 -5.70
N ALA A 525 -20.81 -7.20 -5.63
CA ALA A 525 -20.90 -5.98 -4.85
C ALA A 525 -21.99 -5.01 -5.39
N ALA A 526 -22.11 -4.87 -6.73
CA ALA A 526 -23.16 -4.07 -7.34
C ALA A 526 -24.56 -4.64 -7.06
N ARG A 527 -24.70 -5.98 -7.02
CA ARG A 527 -25.96 -6.67 -6.68
C ARG A 527 -26.38 -6.38 -5.24
N PHE A 528 -25.42 -6.32 -4.30
CA PHE A 528 -25.72 -5.94 -2.91
C PHE A 528 -26.37 -4.55 -2.86
N PHE A 529 -25.73 -3.53 -3.43
CA PHE A 529 -26.30 -2.18 -3.39
C PHE A 529 -27.60 -2.05 -4.18
N SER A 530 -27.72 -2.72 -5.33
CA SER A 530 -28.99 -2.71 -6.10
C SER A 530 -30.17 -3.33 -5.34
N SER A 531 -29.91 -4.21 -4.34
CA SER A 531 -30.94 -4.84 -3.50
C SER A 531 -31.17 -4.13 -2.16
N THR A 532 -30.26 -3.26 -1.72
CA THR A 532 -30.32 -2.63 -0.39
C THR A 532 -30.61 -1.14 -0.40
N LEU A 533 -30.32 -0.45 -1.52
CA LEU A 533 -30.70 0.95 -1.69
C LEU A 533 -32.21 1.12 -1.55
N VAL A 534 -32.61 2.11 -0.78
CA VAL A 534 -34.03 2.44 -0.55
C VAL A 534 -34.30 3.90 -0.89
N GLU A 535 -35.53 4.18 -1.29
CA GLU A 535 -35.94 5.54 -1.54
C GLU A 535 -36.07 6.32 -0.22
N ASP A 536 -35.42 7.47 -0.16
CA ASP A 536 -35.59 8.42 0.94
C ASP A 536 -36.96 9.12 0.78
N PRO A 537 -37.91 8.90 1.68
CA PRO A 537 -39.27 9.46 1.56
C PRO A 537 -39.31 10.98 1.59
N ARG A 538 -38.23 11.63 2.01
CA ARG A 538 -38.15 13.08 2.13
C ARG A 538 -37.80 13.78 0.80
N ASN A 539 -37.14 13.07 -0.14
CA ASN A 539 -36.64 13.68 -1.37
C ASN A 539 -36.67 12.77 -2.62
N GLY A 540 -37.05 11.49 -2.47
CA GLY A 540 -37.18 10.54 -3.57
C GLY A 540 -35.87 9.94 -4.13
N TYR A 541 -34.71 10.31 -3.58
CA TYR A 541 -33.44 9.71 -3.98
C TYR A 541 -33.23 8.33 -3.36
N LEU A 542 -32.48 7.49 -4.03
CA LEU A 542 -32.00 6.23 -3.48
C LEU A 542 -30.80 6.50 -2.56
N VAL A 543 -30.86 5.96 -1.35
CA VAL A 543 -29.82 6.10 -0.32
C VAL A 543 -29.41 4.77 0.27
N ASN A 544 -28.15 4.68 0.69
CA ASN A 544 -27.61 3.62 1.51
C ASN A 544 -27.93 3.92 2.99
N VAL A 545 -28.69 3.04 3.66
CA VAL A 545 -29.13 3.25 5.04
C VAL A 545 -29.35 1.94 5.80
N PRO A 546 -28.80 1.79 7.03
CA PRO A 546 -27.97 2.73 7.75
C PRO A 546 -26.51 2.75 7.25
N THR A 547 -25.82 3.85 7.52
CA THR A 547 -24.40 4.03 7.25
C THR A 547 -23.80 5.13 8.14
N THR A 548 -22.51 5.46 7.93
CA THR A 548 -21.85 6.65 8.50
C THR A 548 -21.06 7.37 7.41
N SER A 549 -20.68 8.64 7.63
CA SER A 549 -19.55 9.25 6.95
C SER A 549 -18.30 9.00 7.79
N PRO A 550 -17.44 8.05 7.42
CA PRO A 550 -16.32 7.70 8.29
C PRO A 550 -15.38 8.89 8.50
N GLU A 551 -14.96 9.18 9.70
CA GLU A 551 -15.48 8.72 11.00
C GLU A 551 -16.04 9.92 11.74
N ASN A 552 -16.55 10.94 11.01
CA ASN A 552 -17.03 12.19 11.57
C ASN A 552 -18.46 12.05 12.14
N HIS A 553 -18.78 12.89 13.09
CA HIS A 553 -20.09 13.00 13.71
C HIS A 553 -20.74 14.32 13.30
N TYR A 554 -22.05 14.32 13.26
CA TYR A 554 -22.85 15.53 13.10
C TYR A 554 -23.66 15.84 14.37
N LEU A 555 -24.09 17.08 14.48
CA LEU A 555 -24.97 17.52 15.55
C LEU A 555 -26.43 17.48 15.06
N THR A 556 -27.28 16.78 15.82
CA THR A 556 -28.73 16.85 15.60
C THR A 556 -29.25 18.26 15.91
N PRO A 557 -30.50 18.61 15.52
CA PRO A 557 -31.10 19.91 15.89
C PRO A 557 -31.10 20.18 17.40
N GLU A 558 -31.12 19.12 18.22
CA GLU A 558 -31.05 19.18 19.69
C GLU A 558 -29.61 19.26 20.23
N GLY A 559 -28.59 19.38 19.34
CA GLY A 559 -27.19 19.47 19.72
C GLY A 559 -26.53 18.15 20.13
N LYS A 560 -27.14 16.99 19.85
CA LYS A 560 -26.57 15.67 20.17
C LYS A 560 -25.61 15.21 19.06
N SER A 561 -24.44 14.75 19.45
CA SER A 561 -23.46 14.16 18.51
C SER A 561 -23.87 12.74 18.09
N VAL A 562 -23.95 12.46 16.79
CA VAL A 562 -24.33 11.19 16.18
C VAL A 562 -23.51 10.93 14.92
N ALA A 563 -23.13 9.65 14.68
CA ALA A 563 -22.43 9.25 13.46
C ALA A 563 -23.35 8.61 12.43
N VAL A 564 -24.31 7.81 12.90
CA VAL A 564 -25.18 7.01 12.01
C VAL A 564 -26.16 7.90 11.26
N CYS A 565 -26.30 7.68 9.97
CA CYS A 565 -27.11 8.51 9.08
C CYS A 565 -27.86 7.70 8.02
N ALA A 566 -28.80 8.39 7.36
CA ALA A 566 -29.50 7.89 6.16
C ALA A 566 -28.79 8.38 4.91
N GLY A 567 -27.70 7.73 4.55
CA GLY A 567 -26.87 8.07 3.42
C GLY A 567 -25.78 9.12 3.73
N SER A 568 -24.64 8.99 3.07
CA SER A 568 -23.55 9.96 3.09
C SER A 568 -23.12 10.30 1.66
N THR A 569 -22.46 11.45 1.47
CA THR A 569 -21.90 11.82 0.17
C THR A 569 -20.86 10.81 -0.29
N MET A 570 -20.03 10.31 0.62
CA MET A 570 -19.04 9.28 0.32
C MET A 570 -19.69 8.02 -0.25
N ASP A 571 -20.75 7.53 0.39
CA ASP A 571 -21.47 6.34 -0.11
C ASP A 571 -21.99 6.53 -1.53
N ASN A 572 -22.65 7.67 -1.78
CA ASN A 572 -23.24 7.96 -3.07
C ASN A 572 -22.16 7.99 -4.17
N GLN A 573 -21.02 8.59 -3.89
CA GLN A 573 -19.88 8.66 -4.82
C GLN A 573 -19.30 7.26 -5.09
N ILE A 574 -19.06 6.46 -4.04
CA ILE A 574 -18.50 5.09 -4.17
C ILE A 574 -19.48 4.16 -4.88
N ILE A 575 -20.76 4.17 -4.50
CA ILE A 575 -21.77 3.31 -5.11
C ILE A 575 -21.97 3.68 -6.58
N ARG A 576 -22.04 4.98 -6.92
CA ARG A 576 -22.14 5.43 -8.29
C ARG A 576 -20.96 4.95 -9.14
N GLU A 577 -19.73 5.08 -8.64
CA GLU A 577 -18.53 4.59 -9.33
C GLU A 577 -18.56 3.07 -9.52
N LEU A 578 -18.94 2.30 -8.48
CA LEU A 578 -19.08 0.84 -8.58
C LEU A 578 -20.07 0.44 -9.69
N LEU A 579 -21.24 1.07 -9.73
CA LEU A 579 -22.26 0.77 -10.75
C LEU A 579 -21.76 1.14 -12.16
N GLN A 580 -21.16 2.30 -12.33
CA GLN A 580 -20.58 2.75 -13.60
C GLN A 580 -19.47 1.80 -14.08
N ASN A 581 -18.54 1.43 -13.20
CA ASN A 581 -17.43 0.53 -13.51
C ASN A 581 -17.94 -0.88 -13.85
N THR A 582 -18.96 -1.39 -13.14
CA THR A 582 -19.57 -2.70 -13.42
C THR A 582 -20.28 -2.71 -14.79
N ILE A 583 -21.00 -1.65 -15.12
CA ILE A 583 -21.62 -1.46 -16.45
C ILE A 583 -20.55 -1.40 -17.55
N ALA A 584 -19.47 -0.66 -17.33
CA ALA A 584 -18.39 -0.52 -18.31
C ALA A 584 -17.65 -1.87 -18.52
N ALA A 585 -17.40 -2.62 -17.43
CA ALA A 585 -16.82 -3.96 -17.48
C ALA A 585 -17.72 -4.92 -18.28
N ALA A 586 -19.01 -4.97 -17.95
CA ALA A 586 -19.98 -5.81 -18.66
C ALA A 586 -20.07 -5.49 -20.17
N LYS A 587 -20.06 -4.21 -20.53
CA LYS A 587 -20.04 -3.76 -21.94
C LYS A 587 -18.76 -4.23 -22.65
N THR A 588 -17.61 -4.08 -22.01
CA THR A 588 -16.31 -4.51 -22.58
C THR A 588 -16.26 -6.02 -22.79
N LEU A 589 -16.86 -6.79 -21.88
CA LEU A 589 -16.94 -8.25 -21.97
C LEU A 589 -18.05 -8.74 -22.89
N GLY A 590 -19.06 -7.91 -23.19
CA GLY A 590 -20.22 -8.28 -24.02
C GLY A 590 -21.21 -9.17 -23.26
N VAL A 591 -21.32 -9.03 -21.92
CA VAL A 591 -22.15 -9.88 -21.05
C VAL A 591 -23.22 -9.09 -20.28
N ASP A 592 -24.19 -9.79 -19.69
CA ASP A 592 -25.15 -9.30 -18.70
C ASP A 592 -25.93 -8.02 -19.09
N THR A 593 -26.43 -7.92 -20.33
CA THR A 593 -27.15 -6.74 -20.85
C THR A 593 -28.36 -6.35 -19.97
N ALA A 594 -29.05 -7.32 -19.35
CA ALA A 594 -30.15 -7.03 -18.43
C ALA A 594 -29.66 -6.32 -17.16
N ALA A 595 -28.55 -6.80 -16.55
CA ALA A 595 -27.93 -6.16 -15.41
C ALA A 595 -27.40 -4.76 -15.76
N GLN A 596 -26.80 -4.59 -16.94
CA GLN A 596 -26.37 -3.25 -17.41
C GLN A 596 -27.53 -2.24 -17.42
N ARG A 597 -28.69 -2.63 -17.97
CA ARG A 597 -29.89 -1.77 -18.00
C ARG A 597 -30.43 -1.48 -16.61
N HIS A 598 -30.48 -2.49 -15.74
CA HIS A 598 -30.95 -2.33 -14.37
C HIS A 598 -30.06 -1.35 -13.59
N LEU A 599 -28.74 -1.57 -13.58
CA LEU A 599 -27.79 -0.69 -12.89
C LEU A 599 -27.79 0.74 -13.45
N ALA A 600 -27.92 0.89 -14.78
CA ALA A 600 -28.00 2.20 -15.41
C ALA A 600 -29.27 2.99 -15.00
N ALA A 601 -30.38 2.31 -14.74
CA ALA A 601 -31.62 2.95 -14.27
C ALA A 601 -31.52 3.45 -12.82
N LEU A 602 -30.62 2.89 -12.00
CA LEU A 602 -30.39 3.34 -10.61
C LEU A 602 -29.56 4.64 -10.54
N LEU A 603 -28.60 4.82 -11.46
CA LEU A 603 -27.63 5.92 -11.42
C LEU A 603 -28.26 7.32 -11.26
N PRO A 604 -29.29 7.75 -12.04
CA PRO A 604 -29.89 9.05 -11.90
C PRO A 604 -30.72 9.23 -10.62
N ARG A 605 -31.02 8.14 -9.94
CA ARG A 605 -31.79 8.12 -8.70
C ARG A 605 -30.91 8.25 -7.44
N ILE A 606 -29.59 8.00 -7.54
CA ILE A 606 -28.65 8.22 -6.45
C ILE A 606 -28.42 9.72 -6.32
N LYS A 607 -28.58 10.28 -5.10
CA LYS A 607 -28.43 11.72 -4.87
C LYS A 607 -27.06 12.21 -5.35
N PRO A 608 -26.99 13.24 -6.21
CA PRO A 608 -25.72 13.79 -6.68
C PRO A 608 -24.96 14.48 -5.53
N THR A 609 -23.65 14.65 -5.69
CA THR A 609 -22.84 15.48 -4.79
C THR A 609 -23.41 16.90 -4.75
N THR A 610 -23.69 17.41 -3.54
CA THR A 610 -24.44 18.66 -3.31
C THR A 610 -23.55 19.67 -2.60
N ILE A 611 -23.72 20.95 -2.96
CA ILE A 611 -23.06 22.08 -2.30
C ILE A 611 -23.96 22.60 -1.17
N ALA A 612 -23.40 22.77 0.02
CA ALA A 612 -24.04 23.35 1.18
C ALA A 612 -24.21 24.89 1.03
N PRO A 613 -25.09 25.54 1.82
CA PRO A 613 -25.28 26.99 1.79
C PRO A 613 -24.02 27.80 2.05
N ASP A 614 -23.04 27.25 2.80
CA ASP A 614 -21.73 27.86 3.07
C ASP A 614 -20.72 27.68 1.91
N GLY A 615 -21.13 27.01 0.83
CA GLY A 615 -20.32 26.77 -0.36
C GLY A 615 -19.39 25.57 -0.29
N ARG A 616 -19.45 24.75 0.77
CA ARG A 616 -18.70 23.49 0.90
C ARG A 616 -19.46 22.30 0.29
N ILE A 617 -18.80 21.20 0.05
CA ILE A 617 -19.47 19.92 -0.25
C ILE A 617 -20.19 19.42 1.00
N MET A 618 -21.47 19.09 0.88
CA MET A 618 -22.22 18.46 1.96
C MET A 618 -21.65 17.08 2.29
N GLU A 619 -21.40 16.80 3.56
CA GLU A 619 -20.88 15.49 4.00
C GLU A 619 -22.01 14.46 4.16
N TRP A 620 -23.19 14.88 4.59
CA TRP A 620 -24.38 14.04 4.76
C TRP A 620 -25.50 14.43 3.79
N MET A 621 -26.58 13.69 3.81
CA MET A 621 -27.75 13.96 2.94
C MET A 621 -28.48 15.26 3.30
N GLU A 622 -28.26 15.75 4.51
CA GLU A 622 -28.77 17.04 5.02
C GLU A 622 -27.59 17.92 5.45
N ASN A 623 -27.85 19.23 5.54
CA ASN A 623 -26.84 20.21 5.95
C ASN A 623 -26.73 20.26 7.47
N PHE A 624 -26.14 19.22 8.05
CA PHE A 624 -25.86 19.16 9.49
C PHE A 624 -24.59 19.95 9.85
N ALA A 625 -24.55 20.47 11.08
CA ALA A 625 -23.33 20.97 11.68
C ALA A 625 -22.39 19.82 12.03
N GLU A 626 -21.11 19.97 11.77
CA GLU A 626 -20.09 18.98 12.12
C GLU A 626 -19.79 19.04 13.63
N ALA A 627 -19.68 17.89 14.29
CA ALA A 627 -19.23 17.84 15.69
C ALA A 627 -17.72 18.13 15.79
N GLU A 628 -16.93 17.71 14.78
CA GLU A 628 -15.49 17.93 14.68
C GLU A 628 -15.14 18.60 13.33
N PRO A 629 -15.20 19.93 13.21
CA PRO A 629 -14.92 20.61 11.94
C PRO A 629 -13.52 20.37 11.37
N HIS A 630 -12.55 20.04 12.22
CA HIS A 630 -11.17 19.70 11.82
C HIS A 630 -10.88 18.20 11.86
N HIS A 631 -11.91 17.37 11.70
CA HIS A 631 -11.77 15.91 11.74
C HIS A 631 -10.73 15.42 10.71
N ARG A 632 -10.00 14.35 11.07
CA ARG A 632 -8.94 13.78 10.21
C ARG A 632 -9.47 13.18 8.91
N HIS A 633 -10.68 12.64 8.87
CA HIS A 633 -11.30 12.14 7.64
C HIS A 633 -11.90 13.28 6.80
N VAL A 634 -11.85 13.11 5.47
CA VAL A 634 -12.44 14.01 4.46
C VAL A 634 -13.24 13.18 3.46
N SER A 635 -14.07 12.29 3.99
CA SER A 635 -14.74 11.20 3.26
C SER A 635 -15.64 11.68 2.12
N HIS A 636 -16.33 12.82 2.30
CA HIS A 636 -17.19 13.46 1.31
C HIS A 636 -16.45 13.98 0.06
N LEU A 637 -15.12 13.95 0.06
CA LEU A 637 -14.28 14.29 -1.08
C LEU A 637 -13.76 13.07 -1.86
N TYR A 638 -14.25 11.85 -1.58
CA TYR A 638 -13.91 10.67 -2.36
C TYR A 638 -14.04 10.89 -3.86
N GLY A 639 -15.10 11.57 -4.31
CA GLY A 639 -15.34 11.88 -5.71
C GLY A 639 -14.29 12.78 -6.38
N LEU A 640 -13.45 13.48 -5.59
CA LEU A 640 -12.30 14.22 -6.08
C LEU A 640 -11.07 13.29 -6.21
N TYR A 641 -10.80 12.47 -5.17
CA TYR A 641 -9.75 11.47 -5.15
C TYR A 641 -10.04 10.36 -4.10
N PRO A 642 -9.94 9.06 -4.43
CA PRO A 642 -9.46 8.48 -5.70
C PRO A 642 -10.51 8.47 -6.82
N GLY A 643 -11.76 8.82 -6.56
CA GLY A 643 -12.79 8.98 -7.57
C GLY A 643 -12.48 10.05 -8.62
N SER A 644 -13.36 10.20 -9.59
CA SER A 644 -13.23 11.17 -10.68
C SER A 644 -14.56 11.84 -11.04
N GLU A 645 -15.46 11.95 -10.07
CA GLU A 645 -16.74 12.67 -10.21
C GLU A 645 -16.54 14.19 -10.18
N ILE A 646 -15.62 14.68 -9.35
CA ILE A 646 -15.30 16.09 -9.17
C ILE A 646 -14.09 16.44 -10.04
N THR A 647 -14.35 17.14 -11.14
CA THR A 647 -13.30 17.52 -12.10
C THR A 647 -13.49 18.96 -12.58
N GLN A 648 -12.38 19.63 -12.92
CA GLN A 648 -12.41 21.00 -13.44
C GLN A 648 -13.21 21.12 -14.75
N GLU A 649 -13.27 20.04 -15.51
CA GLU A 649 -13.90 20.02 -16.84
C GLU A 649 -15.41 19.77 -16.78
N ALA A 650 -15.86 18.88 -15.91
CA ALA A 650 -17.26 18.44 -15.88
C ALA A 650 -18.07 19.10 -14.76
N THR A 651 -17.41 19.43 -13.63
CA THR A 651 -18.08 19.92 -12.41
C THR A 651 -17.25 21.03 -11.72
N PRO A 652 -16.95 22.15 -12.43
CA PRO A 652 -16.10 23.22 -11.90
C PRO A 652 -16.63 23.84 -10.60
N GLU A 653 -17.95 23.90 -10.41
CA GLU A 653 -18.60 24.33 -9.17
C GLU A 653 -18.31 23.41 -7.99
N LEU A 654 -18.27 22.09 -8.21
CA LEU A 654 -17.89 21.11 -7.18
C LEU A 654 -16.40 21.19 -6.85
N VAL A 655 -15.56 21.54 -7.82
CA VAL A 655 -14.11 21.76 -7.59
C VAL A 655 -13.90 22.92 -6.61
N GLU A 656 -14.62 24.03 -6.79
CA GLU A 656 -14.54 25.17 -5.88
C GLU A 656 -15.10 24.83 -4.50
N ALA A 657 -16.21 24.11 -4.44
CA ALA A 657 -16.78 23.64 -3.17
C ALA A 657 -15.86 22.67 -2.43
N ALA A 658 -15.17 21.79 -3.15
CA ALA A 658 -14.17 20.88 -2.58
C ALA A 658 -12.96 21.65 -2.01
N ARG A 659 -12.50 22.71 -2.70
CA ARG A 659 -11.45 23.60 -2.20
C ARG A 659 -11.86 24.24 -0.87
N ARG A 660 -13.05 24.81 -0.77
CA ARG A 660 -13.60 25.38 0.47
C ARG A 660 -13.73 24.34 1.58
N SER A 661 -14.13 23.11 1.25
CA SER A 661 -14.18 21.99 2.23
C SER A 661 -12.80 21.68 2.79
N LEU A 662 -11.76 21.62 1.95
CA LEU A 662 -10.38 21.39 2.39
C LEU A 662 -9.82 22.55 3.21
N ASP A 663 -10.12 23.79 2.85
CA ASP A 663 -9.71 24.98 3.61
C ASP A 663 -10.30 24.97 5.01
N ALA A 664 -11.61 24.67 5.11
CA ALA A 664 -12.32 24.56 6.39
C ALA A 664 -11.79 23.39 7.24
N ARG A 665 -11.46 22.26 6.63
CA ARG A 665 -10.92 21.07 7.33
C ARG A 665 -9.49 21.30 7.85
N GLY A 666 -8.74 22.21 7.24
CA GLY A 666 -7.38 22.55 7.59
C GLY A 666 -6.31 21.60 7.02
N ALA A 667 -5.04 22.03 7.05
CA ALA A 667 -3.93 21.31 6.43
C ALA A 667 -3.37 20.20 7.33
N SER A 668 -3.06 20.53 8.60
CA SER A 668 -2.42 19.63 9.56
C SER A 668 -3.38 18.55 10.07
N SER A 669 -2.89 17.32 10.20
CA SER A 669 -3.66 16.17 10.70
C SER A 669 -2.73 14.97 10.93
N THR A 670 -3.30 13.74 11.01
CA THR A 670 -2.54 12.49 10.98
C THR A 670 -1.85 12.28 9.63
N SER A 671 -0.81 11.43 9.56
CA SER A 671 -0.01 11.24 8.34
C SER A 671 -0.83 10.84 7.12
N TRP A 672 -1.69 9.83 7.24
CA TRP A 672 -2.52 9.40 6.11
C TRP A 672 -3.55 10.47 5.69
N SER A 673 -4.07 11.25 6.63
CA SER A 673 -4.98 12.36 6.33
C SER A 673 -4.27 13.46 5.54
N MET A 674 -3.04 13.82 5.96
CA MET A 674 -2.21 14.77 5.21
C MET A 674 -1.86 14.21 3.82
N ALA A 675 -1.50 12.93 3.73
CA ALA A 675 -1.25 12.26 2.46
C ALA A 675 -2.46 12.32 1.51
N TRP A 676 -3.69 12.10 2.04
CA TRP A 676 -4.91 12.24 1.26
C TRP A 676 -5.11 13.68 0.78
N LYS A 677 -4.89 14.66 1.67
CA LYS A 677 -5.00 16.08 1.34
C LYS A 677 -4.00 16.53 0.27
N VAL A 678 -2.78 15.95 0.22
CA VAL A 678 -1.83 16.20 -0.90
C VAL A 678 -2.45 15.76 -2.22
N ASN A 679 -3.04 14.55 -2.28
CA ASN A 679 -3.71 14.05 -3.49
C ASN A 679 -4.90 14.94 -3.90
N PHE A 680 -5.72 15.39 -2.95
CA PHE A 680 -6.83 16.31 -3.23
C PHE A 680 -6.33 17.65 -3.81
N ARG A 681 -5.33 18.28 -3.17
CA ARG A 681 -4.77 19.55 -3.65
C ARG A 681 -4.12 19.40 -5.02
N ALA A 682 -3.46 18.27 -5.29
CA ALA A 682 -2.94 17.96 -6.61
C ALA A 682 -4.04 17.88 -7.67
N ARG A 683 -5.20 17.26 -7.35
CA ARG A 683 -6.36 17.17 -8.24
C ARG A 683 -7.03 18.53 -8.50
N LEU A 684 -7.03 19.40 -7.51
CA LEU A 684 -7.52 20.79 -7.64
C LEU A 684 -6.57 21.69 -8.43
N GLY A 685 -5.32 21.26 -8.68
CA GLY A 685 -4.27 22.09 -9.28
C GLY A 685 -3.68 23.12 -8.31
N ASP A 686 -3.87 22.93 -6.99
CA ASP A 686 -3.42 23.84 -5.93
C ASP A 686 -1.97 23.51 -5.52
N ALA A 687 -1.01 23.83 -6.38
CA ALA A 687 0.38 23.39 -6.26
C ALA A 687 1.04 23.78 -4.93
N GLU A 688 0.90 25.03 -4.49
CA GLU A 688 1.53 25.52 -3.26
C GLU A 688 0.86 24.94 -2.00
N GLU A 689 -0.47 24.77 -2.01
CA GLU A 689 -1.16 24.10 -0.91
C GLU A 689 -0.85 22.59 -0.84
N ALA A 690 -0.71 21.91 -1.99
CA ALA A 690 -0.25 20.53 -2.04
C ALA A 690 1.16 20.41 -1.45
N TYR A 691 2.07 21.31 -1.83
CA TYR A 691 3.43 21.36 -1.31
C TYR A 691 3.49 21.66 0.20
N LYS A 692 2.70 22.60 0.68
CA LYS A 692 2.57 22.90 2.10
C LYS A 692 2.10 21.69 2.91
N VAL A 693 1.08 20.96 2.45
CA VAL A 693 0.59 19.75 3.12
C VAL A 693 1.63 18.62 3.06
N LEU A 694 2.35 18.48 1.95
CA LEU A 694 3.46 17.53 1.83
C LEU A 694 4.57 17.83 2.85
N ASN A 695 4.93 19.10 3.05
CA ASN A 695 5.92 19.50 4.05
C ASN A 695 5.46 19.21 5.48
N LEU A 696 4.15 19.34 5.75
CA LEU A 696 3.57 18.90 7.04
C LEU A 696 3.59 17.38 7.20
N LEU A 697 3.40 16.61 6.14
CA LEU A 697 3.55 15.15 6.17
C LEU A 697 5.00 14.74 6.45
N LEU A 698 5.99 15.47 5.89
CA LEU A 698 7.41 15.21 6.07
C LEU A 698 8.00 15.81 7.37
N ARG A 699 7.20 16.48 8.19
CA ARG A 699 7.67 17.03 9.46
C ARG A 699 8.11 15.91 10.40
N PRO A 700 9.26 16.06 11.12
CA PRO A 700 9.69 15.08 12.11
C PRO A 700 8.72 15.00 13.29
N VAL A 701 8.35 13.77 13.69
CA VAL A 701 7.37 13.54 14.79
C VAL A 701 7.83 14.15 16.12
N ALA A 702 9.11 14.04 16.44
CA ALA A 702 9.67 14.49 17.72
C ALA A 702 9.97 15.98 17.80
N GLU A 703 10.02 16.70 16.65
CA GLU A 703 10.31 18.12 16.65
C GLU A 703 9.12 18.95 17.17
N LEU A 704 9.44 20.12 17.69
CA LEU A 704 8.42 21.05 18.19
C LEU A 704 7.81 21.84 17.03
N ASP A 705 6.50 21.94 17.03
CA ASP A 705 5.79 22.87 16.15
C ASP A 705 6.13 24.32 16.56
N PRO A 706 6.66 25.14 15.65
CA PRO A 706 7.13 26.49 15.97
C PRO A 706 6.02 27.43 16.41
N THR A 707 4.77 27.11 16.10
CA THR A 707 3.60 27.95 16.45
C THR A 707 3.05 27.60 17.84
N THR A 708 2.98 26.29 18.15
CA THR A 708 2.36 25.80 19.39
C THR A 708 3.36 25.48 20.49
N GLY A 709 4.63 25.31 20.17
CA GLY A 709 5.70 24.85 21.08
C GLY A 709 5.53 23.41 21.58
N LYS A 710 4.62 22.62 20.99
CA LYS A 710 4.38 21.20 21.33
C LYS A 710 5.00 20.30 20.27
N ALA A 711 5.35 19.06 20.65
CA ALA A 711 5.81 18.07 19.68
C ALA A 711 4.77 17.88 18.55
N ASN A 712 5.24 17.73 17.31
CA ASN A 712 4.37 17.55 16.14
C ASN A 712 3.42 16.34 16.30
N GLY A 713 3.91 15.29 16.92
CA GLY A 713 3.13 14.08 17.25
C GLY A 713 2.78 13.22 16.03
N SER A 714 2.49 13.81 14.87
CA SER A 714 2.23 13.13 13.59
C SER A 714 3.18 13.65 12.50
N GLY A 715 3.37 12.88 11.44
CA GLY A 715 4.29 13.24 10.34
C GLY A 715 5.16 12.08 9.93
N THR A 716 6.48 12.25 9.97
CA THR A 716 7.47 11.25 9.53
C THR A 716 8.46 10.93 10.66
N GLU A 717 8.69 9.63 10.87
CA GLU A 717 9.65 9.09 11.83
C GLU A 717 11.09 9.15 11.31
N ASN A 718 12.07 8.91 12.20
CA ASN A 718 13.49 9.02 11.86
C ASN A 718 13.98 8.01 10.80
N ASN A 719 13.24 6.96 10.50
CA ASN A 719 13.49 5.99 9.42
C ASN A 719 12.62 6.20 8.18
N LEU A 720 11.96 7.33 8.08
CA LEU A 720 10.98 7.71 7.06
C LEU A 720 9.62 7.01 7.15
N PHE A 721 9.35 6.17 8.15
CA PHE A 721 7.99 5.67 8.38
C PHE A 721 7.01 6.81 8.70
N SER A 722 5.78 6.68 8.25
CA SER A 722 4.74 7.66 8.55
C SER A 722 4.10 7.41 9.92
N ALA A 723 3.74 8.47 10.62
CA ALA A 723 3.12 8.41 11.95
C ALA A 723 1.71 8.96 11.98
N HIS A 724 0.78 8.11 12.38
CA HIS A 724 -0.60 8.53 12.70
C HIS A 724 -0.66 9.44 13.94
N PRO A 725 -0.11 9.26 15.17
CA PRO A 725 0.66 8.19 15.81
C PRO A 725 -0.21 7.03 16.35
N PRO A 726 0.30 5.80 16.58
CA PRO A 726 1.64 5.34 16.23
C PRO A 726 1.84 5.14 14.73
N PHE A 727 2.92 4.44 14.31
CA PHE A 727 3.21 4.09 12.93
C PHE A 727 2.01 3.43 12.23
N GLN A 728 1.68 3.96 11.06
CA GLN A 728 0.82 3.35 10.04
C GLN A 728 1.44 3.59 8.67
N ILE A 729 1.53 2.56 7.84
CA ILE A 729 2.26 2.63 6.56
C ILE A 729 1.53 3.40 5.46
N ASP A 730 0.23 3.57 5.59
CA ASP A 730 -0.65 4.20 4.61
C ASP A 730 -0.24 5.64 4.25
N GLY A 731 0.23 6.43 5.21
CA GLY A 731 0.75 7.77 4.97
C GLY A 731 1.96 7.80 4.03
N ASN A 732 2.82 6.78 4.08
CA ASN A 732 3.93 6.63 3.13
C ASN A 732 3.44 6.41 1.70
N PHE A 733 2.48 5.50 1.52
CA PHE A 733 1.92 5.16 0.21
C PHE A 733 1.10 6.32 -0.36
N GLY A 734 0.24 6.92 0.46
CA GLY A 734 -0.56 8.08 0.06
C GLY A 734 0.29 9.30 -0.28
N GLY A 735 1.39 9.54 0.46
CA GLY A 735 2.34 10.61 0.18
C GLY A 735 3.09 10.40 -1.14
N ALA A 736 3.55 9.19 -1.41
CA ALA A 736 4.17 8.85 -2.69
C ALA A 736 3.17 9.04 -3.85
N SER A 737 1.93 8.60 -3.69
CA SER A 737 0.85 8.84 -4.66
C SER A 737 0.62 10.35 -4.87
N GLY A 738 0.58 11.14 -3.81
CA GLY A 738 0.39 12.59 -3.86
C GLY A 738 1.46 13.29 -4.68
N ILE A 739 2.74 12.94 -4.49
CA ILE A 739 3.84 13.49 -5.29
C ILE A 739 3.66 13.13 -6.77
N MET A 740 3.26 11.88 -7.07
CA MET A 740 2.98 11.48 -8.46
C MET A 740 1.77 12.21 -9.03
N GLU A 741 0.69 12.46 -8.23
CA GLU A 741 -0.48 13.24 -8.68
C GLU A 741 -0.11 14.72 -8.95
N MET A 742 0.80 15.31 -8.18
CA MET A 742 1.31 16.66 -8.44
C MET A 742 2.03 16.78 -9.78
N LEU A 743 2.70 15.71 -10.24
CA LEU A 743 3.51 15.69 -11.47
C LEU A 743 2.78 15.15 -12.69
N LEU A 744 1.88 14.17 -12.51
CA LEU A 744 1.16 13.53 -13.62
C LEU A 744 -0.22 13.05 -13.18
N ARG A 745 -1.27 13.65 -13.72
CA ARG A 745 -2.65 13.16 -13.59
C ARG A 745 -2.97 12.27 -14.79
N SER A 746 -3.52 11.09 -14.54
CA SER A 746 -4.01 10.18 -15.57
C SER A 746 -5.38 9.63 -15.18
N GLU A 747 -6.35 9.88 -16.03
CA GLU A 747 -7.73 9.40 -15.88
C GLU A 747 -8.19 8.76 -17.18
N THR A 748 -9.41 8.22 -17.23
CA THR A 748 -9.91 7.57 -18.44
C THR A 748 -9.80 8.49 -19.65
N GLY A 749 -8.90 8.12 -20.56
CA GLY A 749 -8.68 8.84 -21.81
C GLY A 749 -7.90 10.16 -21.70
N SER A 750 -7.54 10.65 -20.51
CA SER A 750 -6.85 11.95 -20.35
C SER A 750 -5.55 11.83 -19.55
N ILE A 751 -4.51 12.51 -20.06
CA ILE A 751 -3.20 12.69 -19.44
C ILE A 751 -2.98 14.19 -19.25
N THR A 752 -2.70 14.62 -18.02
CA THR A 752 -2.37 16.01 -17.69
C THR A 752 -0.99 16.06 -17.02
N PRO A 753 0.05 16.52 -17.72
CA PRO A 753 1.37 16.70 -17.14
C PRO A 753 1.40 17.95 -16.25
N LEU A 754 2.13 17.87 -15.15
CA LEU A 754 2.45 18.95 -14.19
C LEU A 754 1.20 19.70 -13.66
N PRO A 755 0.12 18.99 -13.26
CA PRO A 755 -1.13 19.66 -12.86
C PRO A 755 -0.97 20.52 -11.61
N ALA A 756 -0.01 20.21 -10.72
CA ALA A 756 0.23 20.93 -9.46
C ALA A 756 1.73 21.04 -9.13
N LEU A 757 2.50 21.61 -10.05
CA LEU A 757 3.95 21.79 -9.91
C LEU A 757 4.25 23.00 -8.98
N PRO A 758 4.81 22.81 -7.77
CA PRO A 758 5.13 23.92 -6.86
C PRO A 758 6.38 24.68 -7.32
N LYS A 759 6.50 25.93 -6.91
CA LYS A 759 7.65 26.79 -7.24
C LYS A 759 8.98 26.20 -6.76
N ALA A 760 8.97 25.52 -5.62
CA ALA A 760 10.16 24.88 -5.05
C ALA A 760 10.74 23.77 -5.95
N TRP A 761 9.95 23.19 -6.86
CA TRP A 761 10.42 22.19 -7.82
C TRP A 761 10.68 22.82 -9.19
N ALA A 762 11.54 23.85 -9.18
CA ALA A 762 11.79 24.70 -10.34
C ALA A 762 12.23 23.91 -11.59
N LYS A 763 13.00 22.84 -11.41
CA LYS A 763 13.51 22.00 -12.47
C LYS A 763 13.59 20.54 -12.04
N GLY A 764 13.20 19.64 -12.92
CA GLY A 764 13.26 18.21 -12.61
C GLY A 764 12.84 17.32 -13.75
N GLU A 765 12.85 16.02 -13.46
CA GLU A 765 12.41 14.96 -14.35
C GLU A 765 11.77 13.83 -13.56
N ILE A 766 10.79 13.17 -14.18
CA ILE A 766 10.26 11.88 -13.74
C ILE A 766 10.04 11.00 -14.97
N THR A 767 10.48 9.74 -14.91
CA THR A 767 10.40 8.82 -16.02
C THR A 767 9.69 7.53 -15.62
N GLY A 768 9.00 6.91 -16.59
CA GLY A 768 8.43 5.57 -16.46
C GLY A 768 7.14 5.48 -15.65
N LEU A 769 6.46 6.59 -15.33
CA LEU A 769 5.13 6.55 -14.71
C LEU A 769 4.12 5.87 -15.63
N ARG A 770 3.28 5.01 -15.06
CA ARG A 770 2.19 4.40 -15.83
C ARG A 770 1.01 5.36 -15.96
N VAL A 771 0.29 5.23 -17.06
CA VAL A 771 -0.97 5.95 -17.32
C VAL A 771 -2.06 4.97 -17.77
N VAL A 772 -3.30 5.37 -17.55
CA VAL A 772 -4.49 4.63 -18.00
C VAL A 772 -4.40 4.37 -19.51
N GLY A 773 -4.79 3.17 -19.97
CA GLY A 773 -4.68 2.77 -21.38
C GLY A 773 -3.36 2.06 -21.70
N ASN A 774 -2.69 1.51 -20.67
CA ASN A 774 -1.49 0.68 -20.79
C ASN A 774 -0.34 1.37 -21.50
N ALA A 775 0.08 2.54 -20.98
CA ALA A 775 1.25 3.25 -21.50
C ALA A 775 2.15 3.74 -20.35
N THR A 776 3.38 4.13 -20.68
CA THR A 776 4.32 4.81 -19.77
C THR A 776 4.54 6.24 -20.24
N CYS A 777 4.64 7.15 -19.26
CA CYS A 777 4.89 8.57 -19.49
C CYS A 777 6.14 9.03 -18.75
N SER A 778 6.95 9.85 -19.44
CA SER A 778 8.14 10.50 -18.87
C SER A 778 8.06 12.00 -19.10
N LEU A 779 8.43 12.78 -18.09
CA LEU A 779 8.33 14.24 -18.08
C LEU A 779 9.66 14.88 -17.69
N PHE A 780 10.01 16.01 -18.36
CA PHE A 780 11.08 16.90 -17.97
C PHE A 780 10.51 18.31 -17.92
N TRP A 781 10.88 19.08 -16.91
CA TRP A 781 10.38 20.43 -16.75
C TRP A 781 11.45 21.43 -16.30
N ASP A 782 11.19 22.69 -16.63
CA ASP A 782 11.99 23.83 -16.24
C ASP A 782 11.08 25.06 -16.13
N GLN A 783 10.80 25.52 -14.93
CA GLN A 783 9.86 26.65 -14.68
C GLN A 783 10.38 27.99 -15.22
N SER A 784 11.64 28.09 -15.63
CA SER A 784 12.14 29.28 -16.34
C SER A 784 11.62 29.39 -17.79
N LYS A 785 10.97 28.33 -18.28
CA LYS A 785 10.42 28.25 -19.64
C LYS A 785 8.90 28.36 -19.66
N PRO A 786 8.32 28.93 -20.73
CA PRO A 786 6.87 29.01 -20.87
C PRO A 786 6.19 27.64 -20.76
N GLY A 787 5.13 27.53 -19.93
CA GLY A 787 4.41 26.30 -19.68
C GLY A 787 5.16 25.24 -18.89
N SER A 788 6.38 25.56 -18.41
CA SER A 788 7.25 24.71 -17.59
C SER A 788 7.65 23.36 -18.21
N LEU A 789 6.77 22.64 -18.92
CA LEU A 789 7.05 21.34 -19.55
C LEU A 789 8.06 21.49 -20.70
N SER A 790 9.21 20.87 -20.58
CA SER A 790 10.28 20.89 -21.61
C SER A 790 10.16 19.70 -22.57
N TYR A 791 9.80 18.54 -22.04
CA TYR A 791 9.72 17.29 -22.79
C TYR A 791 8.68 16.35 -22.18
N LEU A 792 7.94 15.64 -23.04
CA LEU A 792 7.07 14.52 -22.66
C LEU A 792 7.28 13.38 -23.64
N GLU A 793 7.48 12.18 -23.11
CA GLU A 793 7.47 10.94 -23.87
C GLU A 793 6.32 10.05 -23.39
N LEU A 794 5.51 9.54 -24.31
CA LEU A 794 4.47 8.55 -24.06
C LEU A 794 4.74 7.32 -24.91
N VAL A 795 4.93 6.17 -24.26
CA VAL A 795 5.13 4.87 -24.93
C VAL A 795 3.94 3.97 -24.66
N SER A 796 3.23 3.57 -25.70
CA SER A 796 2.06 2.70 -25.61
C SER A 796 2.46 1.23 -25.55
N HIS A 797 1.81 0.42 -24.70
CA HIS A 797 2.06 -1.02 -24.57
C HIS A 797 0.89 -1.87 -25.11
N SER A 798 -0.24 -1.23 -25.43
CA SER A 798 -1.39 -1.85 -26.09
C SER A 798 -2.12 -0.83 -26.95
N PRO A 799 -3.02 -1.24 -27.89
CA PRO A 799 -3.80 -0.29 -28.67
C PRO A 799 -4.69 0.58 -27.79
N TYR A 800 -4.45 1.89 -27.74
CA TYR A 800 -5.26 2.83 -26.99
C TYR A 800 -5.26 4.24 -27.61
N ARG A 801 -6.33 5.00 -27.39
CA ARG A 801 -6.45 6.40 -27.87
C ARG A 801 -6.40 7.35 -26.66
N HIS A 802 -5.24 7.97 -26.46
CA HIS A 802 -5.03 8.93 -25.38
C HIS A 802 -5.45 10.34 -25.77
N GLN A 803 -5.78 11.14 -24.77
CA GLN A 803 -5.93 12.60 -24.86
C GLN A 803 -4.84 13.25 -24.00
N LEU A 804 -4.30 14.37 -24.45
CA LEU A 804 -3.27 15.10 -23.72
C LEU A 804 -3.75 16.53 -23.46
N THR A 805 -3.83 16.92 -22.20
CA THR A 805 -4.07 18.29 -21.75
C THR A 805 -2.72 18.97 -21.58
N LEU A 806 -2.48 20.06 -22.30
CA LEU A 806 -1.21 20.78 -22.22
C LEU A 806 -1.19 21.73 -21.01
N PRO A 807 -0.04 21.92 -20.36
CA PRO A 807 0.12 22.94 -19.33
C PRO A 807 -0.21 24.35 -19.87
N LYS A 808 -0.77 25.19 -19.00
CA LYS A 808 -1.04 26.60 -19.33
C LYS A 808 0.28 27.31 -19.72
N GLY A 809 0.24 28.13 -20.78
CA GLY A 809 1.41 28.87 -21.27
C GLY A 809 2.34 28.09 -22.20
N LEU A 810 2.09 26.80 -22.46
CA LEU A 810 2.83 26.06 -23.48
C LEU A 810 2.22 26.27 -24.87
N GLU A 811 2.65 27.33 -25.57
CA GLU A 811 2.11 27.72 -26.90
C GLU A 811 2.90 27.14 -28.06
N ARG A 812 4.22 26.93 -27.89
CA ARG A 812 5.13 26.47 -28.95
C ARG A 812 5.72 25.14 -28.58
N TYR A 813 5.38 24.11 -29.34
CA TYR A 813 5.89 22.75 -29.16
C TYR A 813 5.87 21.99 -30.48
N GLU A 814 6.68 20.97 -30.55
CA GLU A 814 6.70 19.98 -31.61
C GLU A 814 6.16 18.65 -31.10
N LEU A 815 5.32 17.99 -31.88
CA LEU A 815 4.71 16.71 -31.53
C LEU A 815 5.07 15.69 -32.61
N ARG A 816 5.69 14.58 -32.23
CA ARG A 816 6.11 13.49 -33.11
C ARG A 816 5.55 12.16 -32.65
N LEU A 817 4.99 11.38 -33.58
CA LEU A 817 4.65 9.96 -33.37
C LEU A 817 5.59 9.10 -34.20
N ASN A 818 6.38 8.24 -33.56
CA ASN A 818 7.39 7.39 -34.19
C ASN A 818 8.35 8.18 -35.10
N GLY A 819 8.77 9.38 -34.68
CA GLY A 819 9.62 10.30 -35.44
C GLY A 819 8.86 11.17 -36.45
N ARG A 820 7.63 10.81 -36.85
CA ARG A 820 6.83 11.60 -37.82
C ARG A 820 6.19 12.79 -37.13
N LEU A 821 6.41 13.98 -37.70
CA LEU A 821 5.77 15.22 -37.23
C LEU A 821 4.25 15.16 -37.37
N LEU A 822 3.53 15.47 -36.30
CA LEU A 822 2.09 15.63 -36.27
C LEU A 822 1.74 17.12 -36.38
N GLN A 823 0.52 17.42 -36.84
CA GLN A 823 -0.03 18.78 -36.90
C GLN A 823 -0.93 19.02 -35.68
N PRO A 824 -0.46 19.70 -34.60
CA PRO A 824 -1.22 19.81 -33.36
C PRO A 824 -2.59 20.46 -33.53
N LYS A 825 -2.72 21.48 -34.44
CA LYS A 825 -3.99 22.14 -34.70
C LYS A 825 -5.08 21.19 -35.21
N GLN A 826 -4.71 20.12 -35.93
CA GLN A 826 -5.65 19.10 -36.43
C GLN A 826 -6.13 18.14 -35.36
N LEU A 827 -5.34 18.01 -34.25
CA LEU A 827 -5.61 17.12 -33.13
C LEU A 827 -6.36 17.83 -32.00
N LEU A 828 -6.37 19.16 -31.97
CA LEU A 828 -6.96 19.93 -30.87
C LEU A 828 -8.50 19.87 -30.93
N ARG A 829 -9.14 19.39 -29.86
CA ARG A 829 -10.60 19.38 -29.67
C ARG A 829 -10.87 19.78 -28.22
N SER A 830 -11.74 20.77 -28.02
CA SER A 830 -12.14 21.25 -26.68
C SER A 830 -10.95 21.48 -25.73
N GLY A 831 -9.85 22.10 -26.22
CA GLY A 831 -8.66 22.42 -25.43
C GLY A 831 -7.71 21.23 -25.14
N ARG A 832 -7.98 20.04 -25.71
CA ARG A 832 -7.14 18.83 -25.55
C ARG A 832 -6.67 18.30 -26.89
N LEU A 833 -5.47 17.74 -26.91
CA LEU A 833 -4.94 17.01 -28.07
C LEU A 833 -5.53 15.58 -28.09
N GLN A 834 -6.34 15.28 -29.10
CA GLN A 834 -6.85 13.94 -29.37
C GLN A 834 -5.79 13.17 -30.14
N LEU A 835 -5.06 12.30 -29.45
CA LEU A 835 -3.99 11.54 -30.10
C LEU A 835 -4.56 10.48 -31.06
N PRO A 836 -3.87 10.14 -32.15
CA PRO A 836 -4.25 9.01 -32.97
C PRO A 836 -4.28 7.71 -32.14
N LEU A 837 -4.93 6.65 -32.67
CA LEU A 837 -4.82 5.33 -32.04
C LEU A 837 -3.34 4.90 -32.04
N MET A 838 -2.76 4.82 -30.86
CA MET A 838 -1.42 4.33 -30.66
C MET A 838 -1.45 2.79 -30.52
N LYS A 839 -0.51 2.10 -31.12
CA LYS A 839 -0.33 0.64 -31.01
C LYS A 839 0.77 0.32 -30.01
N ALA A 840 0.90 -0.94 -29.62
CA ALA A 840 2.01 -1.39 -28.79
C ALA A 840 3.36 -1.04 -29.45
N GLY A 841 4.26 -0.40 -28.69
CA GLY A 841 5.56 0.08 -29.14
C GLY A 841 5.54 1.49 -29.75
N ASP A 842 4.38 2.09 -30.02
CA ASP A 842 4.31 3.46 -30.51
C ASP A 842 4.81 4.45 -29.46
N LYS A 843 5.62 5.39 -29.91
CA LYS A 843 6.25 6.44 -29.12
C LYS A 843 5.82 7.81 -29.57
N LEU A 844 5.14 8.55 -28.70
CA LEU A 844 4.82 9.96 -28.88
C LEU A 844 5.82 10.82 -28.09
N ILE A 845 6.38 11.84 -28.77
CA ILE A 845 7.28 12.81 -28.14
C ILE A 845 6.71 14.20 -28.35
N LEU A 846 6.62 14.96 -27.26
CA LEU A 846 6.36 16.39 -27.24
C LEU A 846 7.64 17.10 -26.77
N THR A 847 8.11 18.07 -27.55
CA THR A 847 9.24 18.93 -27.18
C THR A 847 8.81 20.38 -27.25
N ALA A 848 8.97 21.13 -26.12
CA ALA A 848 8.72 22.57 -26.09
C ALA A 848 9.78 23.31 -26.91
N ARG A 849 9.39 24.43 -27.59
CA ARG A 849 10.26 25.27 -28.38
C ARG A 849 10.38 26.68 -27.83
#